data_18cd576420ffb24f165a9a4bcf2eed7e
#
_entry.id   18cd576420ffb24f165a9a4bcf2eed7e
#
_cell.length_a   1.000
_cell.length_b   1.000
_cell.length_c   1.000
_cell.angle_alpha   90.00
_cell.angle_beta   90.00
_cell.angle_gamma   90.00
#
_symmetry.space_group_name_H-M   'P 1'
#
loop_
_entity.id
_entity.type
_entity.pdbx_description
1 polymer ?
#
loop_
_entity_poly.entity_id
_entity_poly.type
_entity_poly.pdbx_seq_one_letter_code
_entity_poly.pdbx_strand_id
1 'polypeptide(L)'
;MVLFALAGGSVFAQTQSSCVVSGVPLQVRAEGLTERMGDILLQCSGSNPGTVLSGNLTIYLPVGITNRVDGNNQTVDAVLFVNYGSGFVPSGTGQVAGGSITFNGISFTVPPSGNLNIKISNIRAAVAGLTPVRASISSTSIPLSQSQVDVAYPKTSLFATLDSSDIPCTGSPLASTTSLSALFAARTVFASTRITESFANAFSTRAAGDDTGTRFLVGFSGFPANTHVYIPDRVAGSTALVPSIGGDLGGQQAVGQYVPGSGTLLLVRVLYADATGVGGLLLQAPSGFGPVLLDSVSEVPLTLGAGYAVYEVVDTNPSVIESAQFPTFVSVPNPAPAAVTHESISYAPVSGDRTASMSAPVPRFAAVTPASDCSLLNDCQAGYFPKLSIDPMSIQLTAIAGGAMTSPPGYIPVQNSGGGIMNWTALVSFTTGSGWLSLDNTSGENNRSILVRAVPQGLAAGTYQARIVIDAGPLAGNVTIPVTLTVQAAAVLPPTPTPPVVTVNSVVNAATFAVTPLVPGSLGTLLGANLSGKLVSVTFDGSAATLLYVGATQINLQVPASLGSKTSATMVVTVDGSSSTPQTVALASVWPAIFANGVLNQDYTGNTAATPAKAGSTLQIFATGIPASATVSVQIADRKNLIPPYAGAAPGLTGVQQVNVMIPADLGAGATQLIICATAGSQQACSAAYPVVIQ
;
A
#
# COMPACT_ATOMS: atom_id res chain seq x y z
N MET A 1 -18.34 -4.27 82.07
CA MET A 1 -18.78 -3.74 80.78
C MET A 1 -17.55 -2.96 80.24
N VAL A 2 -16.71 -3.67 79.47
CA VAL A 2 -15.47 -3.12 78.90
C VAL A 2 -15.70 -3.02 77.41
N LEU A 3 -15.67 -1.78 76.90
CA LEU A 3 -15.82 -1.46 75.49
C LEU A 3 -14.48 -1.62 74.79
N PHE A 4 -14.39 -2.61 73.87
CA PHE A 4 -13.25 -2.70 72.94
C PHE A 4 -13.54 -1.80 71.72
N ALA A 5 -12.74 -0.76 71.56
CA ALA A 5 -12.73 0.02 70.33
C ALA A 5 -11.85 -0.72 69.31
N LEU A 6 -12.43 -1.23 68.24
CA LEU A 6 -11.71 -1.70 67.05
C LEU A 6 -11.29 -0.48 66.22
N ALA A 7 -10.02 -0.17 66.25
CA ALA A 7 -9.41 0.75 65.27
C ALA A 7 -9.32 0.02 63.92
N GLY A 8 -10.22 0.36 63.01
CA GLY A 8 -10.12 -0.07 61.62
C GLY A 8 -8.97 0.65 60.91
N GLY A 9 -7.83 0.01 60.81
CA GLY A 9 -6.77 0.46 59.93
C GLY A 9 -7.16 0.26 58.48
N SER A 10 -7.34 1.35 57.78
CA SER A 10 -7.48 1.34 56.32
C SER A 10 -6.16 0.76 55.71
N VAL A 11 -6.21 -0.49 55.33
CA VAL A 11 -5.17 -1.06 54.49
C VAL A 11 -5.32 -0.39 53.11
N PHE A 12 -4.55 0.65 52.88
CA PHE A 12 -4.32 1.13 51.53
C PHE A 12 -3.64 -0.02 50.79
N ALA A 13 -4.35 -0.67 49.90
CA ALA A 13 -3.74 -1.55 48.92
C ALA A 13 -2.71 -0.70 48.16
N GLN A 14 -1.43 -0.94 48.43
CA GLN A 14 -0.37 -0.37 47.61
C GLN A 14 -0.65 -0.87 46.19
N THR A 15 -1.05 0.02 45.31
CA THR A 15 -1.10 -0.27 43.88
C THR A 15 0.34 -0.57 43.45
N GLN A 16 0.61 -1.85 43.23
CA GLN A 16 1.91 -2.31 42.77
C GLN A 16 2.14 -1.64 41.41
N SER A 17 3.18 -0.83 41.30
CA SER A 17 3.58 -0.24 40.04
C SER A 17 3.75 -1.31 38.99
N SER A 18 3.16 -1.15 37.83
CA SER A 18 3.33 -2.07 36.71
C SER A 18 3.49 -1.32 35.40
N CYS A 19 4.25 -1.90 34.50
CA CYS A 19 4.41 -1.38 33.15
C CYS A 19 3.64 -2.24 32.17
N VAL A 20 2.74 -1.63 31.42
CA VAL A 20 2.08 -2.26 30.27
C VAL A 20 3.07 -2.25 29.11
N VAL A 21 3.37 -3.43 28.59
CA VAL A 21 4.30 -3.58 27.46
C VAL A 21 3.49 -3.68 26.19
N SER A 22 3.89 -2.94 25.16
CA SER A 22 3.34 -3.00 23.81
C SER A 22 4.45 -2.96 22.76
N GLY A 23 4.22 -3.60 21.63
CA GLY A 23 5.09 -3.54 20.45
C GLY A 23 4.43 -2.76 19.33
N VAL A 24 5.24 -2.10 18.53
CA VAL A 24 4.81 -1.47 17.27
C VAL A 24 5.46 -2.25 16.13
N PRO A 25 4.91 -3.42 15.76
CA PRO A 25 5.57 -4.31 14.81
C PRO A 25 5.70 -3.66 13.44
N LEU A 26 6.86 -3.86 12.80
CA LEU A 26 7.13 -3.40 11.44
C LEU A 26 7.01 -4.57 10.45
N GLN A 27 6.65 -4.26 9.20
CA GLN A 27 6.90 -5.18 8.11
C GLN A 27 8.39 -5.16 7.78
N VAL A 28 9.00 -6.35 7.69
CA VAL A 28 10.43 -6.51 7.46
C VAL A 28 10.66 -7.56 6.37
N ARG A 29 11.84 -7.56 5.78
CA ARG A 29 12.21 -8.51 4.74
C ARG A 29 12.52 -9.87 5.36
N ALA A 30 11.90 -10.92 4.85
CA ALA A 30 12.15 -12.29 5.28
C ALA A 30 13.59 -12.75 4.97
N GLU A 31 14.21 -12.10 3.99
CA GLU A 31 15.57 -12.36 3.50
C GLU A 31 16.63 -11.49 4.21
N GLY A 32 16.20 -10.57 5.08
CA GLY A 32 17.08 -9.56 5.65
C GLY A 32 17.96 -10.07 6.79
N LEU A 33 19.24 -9.75 6.76
CA LEU A 33 20.21 -10.06 7.82
C LEU A 33 20.33 -8.97 8.89
N THR A 34 19.79 -7.79 8.64
CA THR A 34 19.84 -6.66 9.59
C THR A 34 18.60 -5.78 9.48
N GLU A 35 17.45 -6.40 9.69
CA GLU A 35 16.17 -5.69 9.63
C GLU A 35 15.89 -4.95 10.94
N ARG A 36 15.32 -3.75 10.81
CA ARG A 36 14.90 -2.98 11.98
C ARG A 36 13.63 -3.59 12.57
N MET A 37 13.68 -3.90 13.85
CA MET A 37 12.52 -4.32 14.63
C MET A 37 11.68 -3.10 15.04
N GLY A 38 10.40 -3.33 15.25
CA GLY A 38 9.49 -2.31 15.76
C GLY A 38 9.83 -1.88 17.18
N ASP A 39 9.43 -0.67 17.51
CA ASP A 39 9.68 -0.10 18.83
C ASP A 39 8.92 -0.87 19.92
N ILE A 40 9.55 -1.05 21.07
CA ILE A 40 8.94 -1.63 22.28
C ILE A 40 8.65 -0.49 23.24
N LEU A 41 7.40 -0.38 23.66
CA LEU A 41 6.91 0.65 24.58
C LEU A 41 6.52 0.01 25.91
N LEU A 42 7.02 0.58 27.01
CA LEU A 42 6.60 0.27 28.36
C LEU A 42 5.92 1.51 28.94
N GLN A 43 4.66 1.41 29.26
CA GLN A 43 3.87 2.45 29.90
C GLN A 43 3.69 2.08 31.37
N CYS A 44 4.46 2.73 32.23
CA CYS A 44 4.50 2.46 33.66
C CYS A 44 3.59 3.41 34.43
N SER A 45 2.75 2.87 35.28
CA SER A 45 1.82 3.62 36.13
C SER A 45 1.71 3.01 37.53
N GLY A 46 1.10 3.70 38.46
CA GLY A 46 0.88 3.23 39.83
C GLY A 46 2.04 3.44 40.79
N SER A 47 3.15 4.03 40.34
CA SER A 47 4.26 4.40 41.22
C SER A 47 4.04 5.79 41.82
N ASN A 48 4.45 5.98 43.07
CA ASN A 48 4.44 7.32 43.70
C ASN A 48 5.46 8.24 43.01
N PRO A 49 5.11 9.52 42.77
CA PRO A 49 6.07 10.49 42.30
C PRO A 49 7.34 10.51 43.16
N GLY A 50 8.52 10.63 42.51
CA GLY A 50 9.81 10.57 43.14
C GLY A 50 10.38 9.18 43.44
N THR A 51 9.60 8.11 43.23
CA THR A 51 10.11 6.73 43.31
C THR A 51 11.17 6.50 42.24
N VAL A 52 12.26 5.87 42.60
CA VAL A 52 13.31 5.49 41.65
C VAL A 52 13.06 4.02 41.22
N LEU A 53 12.83 3.83 39.96
CA LEU A 53 12.79 2.52 39.31
C LEU A 53 14.18 2.23 38.74
N SER A 54 14.85 1.22 39.27
CA SER A 54 16.20 0.87 38.83
C SER A 54 16.32 -0.64 38.61
N GLY A 55 17.17 -1.05 37.67
CA GLY A 55 17.40 -2.46 37.37
C GLY A 55 17.97 -2.69 35.98
N ASN A 56 17.87 -3.90 35.50
CA ASN A 56 18.23 -4.26 34.13
C ASN A 56 16.97 -4.59 33.34
N LEU A 57 16.95 -4.20 32.08
CA LEU A 57 15.90 -4.52 31.13
C LEU A 57 16.51 -5.30 29.97
N THR A 58 16.07 -6.54 29.77
CA THR A 58 16.59 -7.42 28.73
C THR A 58 15.50 -7.77 27.73
N ILE A 59 15.82 -7.61 26.48
CA ILE A 59 14.98 -8.02 25.34
C ILE A 59 15.64 -9.22 24.67
N TYR A 60 14.89 -10.31 24.52
CA TYR A 60 15.29 -11.50 23.79
C TYR A 60 14.53 -11.58 22.48
N LEU A 61 15.24 -11.87 21.41
CA LEU A 61 14.65 -12.19 20.11
C LEU A 61 14.97 -13.65 19.75
N PRO A 62 14.07 -14.37 19.06
CA PRO A 62 14.33 -15.73 18.57
C PRO A 62 15.31 -15.75 17.40
N VAL A 63 15.88 -14.60 17.06
CA VAL A 63 16.80 -14.34 15.95
C VAL A 63 18.01 -13.56 16.44
N GLY A 64 19.13 -13.67 15.73
CA GLY A 64 20.36 -12.98 16.14
C GLY A 64 20.25 -11.46 16.00
N ILE A 65 20.68 -10.73 17.03
CA ILE A 65 20.75 -9.28 17.00
C ILE A 65 21.97 -8.86 16.19
N THR A 66 21.79 -7.93 15.25
CA THR A 66 22.80 -7.49 14.28
C THR A 66 23.06 -5.99 14.32
N ASN A 67 22.71 -5.34 15.41
CA ASN A 67 23.09 -3.94 15.66
C ASN A 67 24.61 -3.75 15.61
N ARG A 68 25.04 -2.57 15.19
CA ARG A 68 26.46 -2.19 15.32
C ARG A 68 26.86 -2.13 16.79
N VAL A 69 28.03 -2.64 17.12
CA VAL A 69 28.53 -2.70 18.48
C VAL A 69 29.96 -2.18 18.57
N ASP A 70 30.31 -1.66 19.73
CA ASP A 70 31.68 -1.33 20.09
C ASP A 70 32.47 -2.57 20.58
N GLY A 71 33.72 -2.37 20.98
CA GLY A 71 34.59 -3.43 21.48
C GLY A 71 34.09 -4.13 22.76
N ASN A 72 33.06 -3.56 23.43
CA ASN A 72 32.43 -4.13 24.63
C ASN A 72 31.05 -4.72 24.33
N ASN A 73 30.71 -4.92 23.08
CA ASN A 73 29.38 -5.34 22.59
C ASN A 73 28.25 -4.35 22.97
N GLN A 74 28.58 -3.08 23.24
CA GLN A 74 27.60 -2.04 23.47
C GLN A 74 27.07 -1.54 22.13
N THR A 75 25.75 -1.45 21.97
CA THR A 75 25.17 -0.95 20.72
C THR A 75 25.42 0.54 20.56
N VAL A 76 25.64 0.98 19.32
CA VAL A 76 25.77 2.39 18.97
C VAL A 76 24.48 3.01 18.46
N ASP A 77 23.50 2.18 18.11
CA ASP A 77 22.28 2.58 17.40
C ASP A 77 20.98 2.08 18.04
N ALA A 78 20.98 1.01 18.86
CA ALA A 78 19.81 0.62 19.64
C ALA A 78 19.78 1.39 20.97
N VAL A 79 18.74 2.21 21.16
CA VAL A 79 18.67 3.18 22.25
C VAL A 79 17.39 2.98 23.06
N LEU A 80 17.55 3.08 24.36
CA LEU A 80 16.46 3.20 25.30
C LEU A 80 16.18 4.69 25.54
N PHE A 81 14.93 5.08 25.37
CA PHE A 81 14.42 6.43 25.59
C PHE A 81 13.47 6.44 26.77
N VAL A 82 13.40 7.56 27.47
CA VAL A 82 12.48 7.81 28.58
C VAL A 82 11.72 9.09 28.34
N ASN A 83 10.42 9.06 28.63
CA ASN A 83 9.56 10.22 28.59
C ASN A 83 8.99 10.50 29.99
N TYR A 84 9.39 11.64 30.56
CA TYR A 84 8.93 12.16 31.85
C TYR A 84 7.74 13.13 31.71
N GLY A 85 7.10 13.21 30.51
CA GLY A 85 6.00 14.12 30.21
C GLY A 85 6.32 15.21 29.19
N SER A 86 7.58 15.43 28.84
CA SER A 86 8.04 16.46 27.89
C SER A 86 8.58 15.90 26.57
N GLY A 87 8.38 14.61 26.31
CA GLY A 87 8.89 13.91 25.14
C GLY A 87 9.92 12.84 25.48
N PHE A 88 10.26 11.99 24.51
CA PHE A 88 11.25 10.94 24.67
C PHE A 88 12.67 11.49 24.56
N VAL A 89 13.49 11.22 25.57
CA VAL A 89 14.92 11.56 25.59
C VAL A 89 15.77 10.29 25.66
N PRO A 90 16.92 10.20 24.95
CA PRO A 90 17.83 9.06 25.06
C PRO A 90 18.32 8.89 26.49
N SER A 91 18.35 7.65 27.00
CA SER A 91 18.76 7.34 28.37
C SER A 91 19.83 6.25 28.46
N GLY A 92 20.08 5.53 27.39
CA GLY A 92 21.14 4.52 27.37
C GLY A 92 21.10 3.64 26.13
N THR A 93 22.20 2.95 25.92
CA THR A 93 22.37 1.94 24.87
C THR A 93 22.47 0.55 25.50
N GLY A 94 22.12 -0.50 24.75
CA GLY A 94 22.08 -1.86 25.26
C GLY A 94 23.36 -2.64 24.95
N GLN A 95 23.68 -3.62 25.76
CA GLN A 95 24.75 -4.57 25.51
C GLN A 95 24.18 -5.83 24.82
N VAL A 96 24.78 -6.23 23.70
CA VAL A 96 24.35 -7.40 22.92
C VAL A 96 25.07 -8.65 23.38
N ALA A 97 24.28 -9.73 23.54
CA ALA A 97 24.78 -11.07 23.75
C ALA A 97 23.91 -12.08 22.99
N GLY A 98 24.37 -12.52 21.82
CA GLY A 98 23.62 -13.43 20.94
C GLY A 98 22.26 -12.84 20.50
N GLY A 99 21.16 -13.49 20.88
CA GLY A 99 19.79 -13.03 20.58
C GLY A 99 19.21 -12.08 21.63
N SER A 100 20.01 -11.53 22.54
CA SER A 100 19.54 -10.61 23.58
C SER A 100 20.26 -9.26 23.56
N ILE A 101 19.54 -8.24 23.98
CA ILE A 101 20.08 -6.91 24.27
C ILE A 101 19.66 -6.51 25.67
N THR A 102 20.62 -6.14 26.51
CA THR A 102 20.39 -5.77 27.90
C THR A 102 20.79 -4.33 28.16
N PHE A 103 19.86 -3.54 28.66
CA PHE A 103 20.10 -2.19 29.19
C PHE A 103 20.38 -2.33 30.67
N ASN A 104 21.67 -2.22 31.01
CA ASN A 104 22.16 -2.46 32.37
C ASN A 104 22.08 -1.19 33.22
N GLY A 105 21.76 -1.35 34.50
CA GLY A 105 21.83 -0.27 35.49
C GLY A 105 20.89 0.90 35.18
N ILE A 106 19.78 0.67 34.50
CA ILE A 106 18.81 1.74 34.22
C ILE A 106 18.23 2.27 35.53
N SER A 107 18.10 3.58 35.63
CA SER A 107 17.54 4.23 36.81
C SER A 107 16.70 5.44 36.40
N PHE A 108 15.41 5.41 36.76
CA PHE A 108 14.42 6.40 36.37
C PHE A 108 13.64 6.89 37.57
N THR A 109 13.53 8.20 37.73
CA THR A 109 12.68 8.80 38.75
C THR A 109 11.28 9.00 38.20
N VAL A 110 10.28 8.48 38.86
CA VAL A 110 8.88 8.64 38.49
C VAL A 110 8.49 10.11 38.56
N PRO A 111 7.98 10.72 37.49
CA PRO A 111 7.64 12.15 37.45
C PRO A 111 6.41 12.47 38.32
N PRO A 112 6.13 13.76 38.56
CA PRO A 112 4.96 14.18 39.35
C PRO A 112 3.60 13.65 38.83
N SER A 113 3.52 13.32 37.56
CA SER A 113 2.34 12.71 36.94
C SER A 113 2.06 11.27 37.40
N GLY A 114 3.03 10.60 38.04
CA GLY A 114 2.95 9.19 38.39
C GLY A 114 3.12 8.23 37.21
N ASN A 115 3.30 8.74 36.00
CA ASN A 115 3.40 7.96 34.78
C ASN A 115 4.79 8.11 34.15
N LEU A 116 5.38 7.00 33.78
CA LEU A 116 6.69 6.94 33.11
C LEU A 116 6.55 6.09 31.85
N ASN A 117 6.98 6.62 30.71
CA ASN A 117 7.01 5.88 29.46
C ASN A 117 8.45 5.60 29.05
N ILE A 118 8.75 4.35 28.76
CA ILE A 118 10.04 3.90 28.25
C ILE A 118 9.82 3.38 26.84
N LYS A 119 10.71 3.72 25.92
CA LYS A 119 10.72 3.25 24.55
C LYS A 119 12.08 2.67 24.21
N ILE A 120 12.11 1.45 23.68
CA ILE A 120 13.30 0.85 23.10
C ILE A 120 13.13 0.87 21.60
N SER A 121 14.11 1.44 20.91
CA SER A 121 14.03 1.71 19.48
C SER A 121 15.30 1.26 18.77
N ASN A 122 15.14 0.96 17.48
CA ASN A 122 16.21 0.65 16.55
C ASN A 122 17.00 -0.64 16.87
N ILE A 123 16.33 -1.64 17.46
CA ILE A 123 16.89 -3.00 17.49
C ILE A 123 16.91 -3.54 16.06
N ARG A 124 18.05 -4.10 15.65
CA ARG A 124 18.22 -4.75 14.36
C ARG A 124 18.51 -6.24 14.56
N ALA A 125 17.92 -7.08 13.70
CA ALA A 125 18.08 -8.52 13.81
C ALA A 125 18.09 -9.20 12.43
N ALA A 126 18.74 -10.36 12.39
CA ALA A 126 18.73 -11.25 11.22
C ALA A 126 17.41 -12.01 11.18
N VAL A 127 16.57 -11.69 10.18
CA VAL A 127 15.30 -12.38 9.99
C VAL A 127 15.54 -13.72 9.29
N ALA A 128 14.89 -14.77 9.77
CA ALA A 128 14.97 -16.10 9.20
C ALA A 128 13.57 -16.61 8.83
N GLY A 129 13.16 -16.35 7.60
CA GLY A 129 11.89 -16.82 7.06
C GLY A 129 10.69 -15.92 7.44
N LEU A 130 9.48 -16.47 7.34
CA LEU A 130 8.21 -15.74 7.39
C LEU A 130 7.53 -15.75 8.77
N THR A 131 8.16 -16.32 9.79
CA THR A 131 7.58 -16.38 11.15
C THR A 131 7.66 -14.99 11.82
N PRO A 132 6.58 -14.48 12.41
CA PRO A 132 6.62 -13.24 13.17
C PRO A 132 7.70 -13.24 14.24
N VAL A 133 8.45 -12.14 14.34
CA VAL A 133 9.48 -12.00 15.37
C VAL A 133 8.82 -11.47 16.63
N ARG A 134 8.82 -12.31 17.66
CA ARG A 134 8.28 -12.01 18.97
C ARG A 134 9.40 -11.76 19.96
N ALA A 135 9.43 -10.55 20.51
CA ALA A 135 10.36 -10.21 21.57
C ALA A 135 9.86 -10.73 22.91
N SER A 136 10.74 -11.33 23.71
CA SER A 136 10.50 -11.61 25.12
C SER A 136 11.25 -10.56 25.95
N ILE A 137 10.53 -9.92 26.87
CA ILE A 137 11.06 -8.84 27.70
C ILE A 137 11.14 -9.33 29.14
N SER A 138 12.29 -9.14 29.77
CA SER A 138 12.46 -9.37 31.21
C SER A 138 13.06 -8.15 31.90
N SER A 139 12.68 -7.95 33.13
CA SER A 139 13.23 -6.91 33.99
C SER A 139 13.56 -7.46 35.37
N THR A 140 14.63 -6.98 35.98
CA THR A 140 15.02 -7.43 37.31
C THR A 140 14.18 -6.80 38.43
N SER A 141 13.57 -5.63 38.18
CA SER A 141 12.87 -4.88 39.23
C SER A 141 11.67 -4.08 38.77
N ILE A 142 11.42 -4.00 37.47
CA ILE A 142 10.23 -3.32 36.90
C ILE A 142 9.16 -4.38 36.62
N PRO A 143 8.04 -4.40 37.34
CA PRO A 143 6.97 -5.36 37.06
C PRO A 143 6.35 -5.12 35.68
N LEU A 144 6.25 -6.15 34.86
CA LEU A 144 5.71 -6.10 33.52
C LEU A 144 4.35 -6.81 33.49
N SER A 145 3.35 -6.20 32.83
CA SER A 145 2.01 -6.80 32.67
C SER A 145 2.03 -8.00 31.71
N GLN A 146 2.94 -7.97 30.76
CA GLN A 146 3.22 -9.07 29.83
C GLN A 146 4.70 -9.07 29.47
N SER A 147 5.21 -10.22 29.12
CA SER A 147 6.63 -10.43 28.82
C SER A 147 6.91 -10.65 27.32
N GLN A 148 5.90 -10.63 26.48
CA GLN A 148 6.06 -10.91 25.05
C GLN A 148 5.25 -9.93 24.19
N VAL A 149 5.87 -9.44 23.13
CA VAL A 149 5.25 -8.58 22.12
C VAL A 149 5.80 -8.90 20.74
N ASP A 150 4.96 -8.78 19.72
CA ASP A 150 5.42 -8.89 18.34
C ASP A 150 6.12 -7.58 17.95
N VAL A 151 7.29 -7.72 17.33
CA VAL A 151 8.12 -6.57 16.91
C VAL A 151 8.36 -6.53 15.40
N ALA A 152 8.14 -7.65 14.70
CA ALA A 152 8.23 -7.64 13.24
C ALA A 152 7.34 -8.72 12.61
N TYR A 153 6.85 -8.40 11.42
CA TYR A 153 6.13 -9.30 10.52
C TYR A 153 6.94 -9.46 9.24
N PRO A 154 7.73 -10.55 9.13
CA PRO A 154 8.51 -10.80 7.94
C PRO A 154 7.63 -11.10 6.72
N LYS A 155 8.05 -10.56 5.58
CA LYS A 155 7.46 -10.84 4.27
C LYS A 155 8.56 -11.06 3.26
N THR A 156 8.32 -11.94 2.30
CA THR A 156 9.16 -11.99 1.08
C THR A 156 9.17 -10.60 0.46
N SER A 157 10.33 -10.07 0.15
CA SER A 157 10.47 -8.65 -0.20
C SER A 157 10.81 -8.39 -1.66
N LEU A 158 11.41 -9.35 -2.37
CA LEU A 158 11.79 -9.25 -3.76
C LEU A 158 11.01 -10.26 -4.59
N PHE A 159 10.23 -9.76 -5.51
CA PHE A 159 9.62 -10.54 -6.59
C PHE A 159 10.26 -10.16 -7.92
N ALA A 160 10.44 -11.14 -8.79
CA ALA A 160 10.96 -10.89 -10.11
C ALA A 160 10.28 -11.76 -11.17
N THR A 161 10.20 -11.22 -12.38
CA THR A 161 9.91 -11.99 -13.57
C THR A 161 10.99 -11.74 -14.61
N LEU A 162 11.27 -12.77 -15.39
CA LEU A 162 12.14 -12.70 -16.54
C LEU A 162 11.33 -13.11 -17.77
N ASP A 163 11.13 -12.18 -18.68
CA ASP A 163 10.49 -12.43 -19.96
C ASP A 163 11.56 -12.51 -21.03
N SER A 164 11.59 -13.62 -21.76
CA SER A 164 12.61 -13.93 -22.77
C SER A 164 12.01 -13.97 -24.15
N SER A 165 12.83 -13.68 -25.15
CA SER A 165 12.49 -13.77 -26.57
C SER A 165 13.55 -14.54 -27.33
N ASP A 166 13.20 -14.97 -28.54
CA ASP A 166 14.18 -15.56 -29.44
C ASP A 166 15.28 -14.55 -29.80
N ILE A 167 16.54 -15.00 -29.73
CA ILE A 167 17.70 -14.17 -30.04
C ILE A 167 18.00 -14.24 -31.54
N PRO A 168 17.93 -13.12 -32.27
CA PRO A 168 18.42 -13.11 -33.65
C PRO A 168 19.94 -13.20 -33.67
N CYS A 169 20.48 -13.99 -34.60
CA CYS A 169 21.92 -14.01 -34.85
C CYS A 169 22.35 -12.70 -35.50
N THR A 170 23.02 -11.82 -34.76
CA THR A 170 23.37 -10.49 -35.23
C THR A 170 24.74 -10.46 -35.93
N GLY A 171 25.59 -11.45 -35.67
CA GLY A 171 26.89 -11.66 -36.37
C GLY A 171 27.99 -10.65 -36.07
N SER A 172 27.68 -9.55 -35.41
CA SER A 172 28.69 -8.52 -35.09
C SER A 172 28.46 -7.97 -33.69
N PRO A 173 29.50 -7.73 -32.90
CA PRO A 173 29.36 -7.04 -31.64
C PRO A 173 28.87 -5.63 -31.89
N LEU A 174 28.02 -5.15 -30.97
CA LEU A 174 27.57 -3.77 -30.95
C LEU A 174 28.76 -2.84 -30.63
N ALA A 175 28.73 -1.64 -31.18
CA ALA A 175 29.79 -0.69 -30.91
C ALA A 175 29.86 -0.32 -29.41
N SER A 176 31.07 -0.08 -28.92
CA SER A 176 31.30 0.28 -27.50
C SER A 176 30.63 1.58 -27.05
N THR A 177 30.13 2.38 -27.97
CA THR A 177 29.39 3.64 -27.72
C THR A 177 27.90 3.49 -27.98
N THR A 178 27.39 2.29 -27.93
CA THR A 178 25.95 2.03 -28.14
C THR A 178 25.12 2.63 -27.02
N SER A 179 23.96 3.16 -27.39
CA SER A 179 22.97 3.67 -26.47
C SER A 179 21.77 2.72 -26.33
N LEU A 180 21.00 2.88 -25.28
CA LEU A 180 19.77 2.13 -25.07
C LEU A 180 18.79 2.27 -26.26
N SER A 181 18.62 3.48 -26.77
CA SER A 181 17.81 3.78 -27.95
C SER A 181 18.28 3.06 -29.21
N ALA A 182 19.59 2.97 -29.42
CA ALA A 182 20.14 2.24 -30.55
C ALA A 182 19.91 0.74 -30.44
N LEU A 183 20.02 0.16 -29.26
CA LEU A 183 19.76 -1.26 -29.00
C LEU A 183 18.30 -1.62 -29.21
N PHE A 184 17.37 -0.78 -28.76
CA PHE A 184 15.95 -0.96 -29.05
C PHE A 184 15.65 -0.89 -30.56
N ALA A 185 16.26 0.06 -31.26
CA ALA A 185 16.10 0.18 -32.72
C ALA A 185 16.64 -1.05 -33.45
N ALA A 186 17.72 -1.64 -32.97
CA ALA A 186 18.31 -2.85 -33.53
C ALA A 186 17.51 -4.14 -33.20
N ARG A 187 16.59 -4.09 -32.28
CA ARG A 187 15.78 -5.23 -31.82
C ARG A 187 16.60 -6.44 -31.35
N THR A 188 17.67 -6.17 -30.62
CA THR A 188 18.60 -7.19 -30.12
C THR A 188 18.31 -7.64 -28.70
N VAL A 189 17.06 -7.58 -28.31
CA VAL A 189 16.61 -7.90 -26.95
C VAL A 189 16.64 -9.41 -26.71
N PHE A 190 17.17 -9.82 -25.58
CA PHE A 190 17.14 -11.20 -25.12
C PHE A 190 16.10 -11.44 -24.03
N ALA A 191 16.10 -10.58 -23.02
CA ALA A 191 15.21 -10.72 -21.88
C ALA A 191 14.74 -9.35 -21.36
N SER A 192 13.61 -9.36 -20.71
CA SER A 192 13.14 -8.26 -19.88
C SER A 192 13.08 -8.73 -18.44
N THR A 193 13.88 -8.14 -17.58
CA THR A 193 13.90 -8.45 -16.16
C THR A 193 13.12 -7.39 -15.42
N ARG A 194 12.09 -7.80 -14.69
CA ARG A 194 11.31 -6.94 -13.81
C ARG A 194 11.49 -7.35 -12.37
N ILE A 195 11.72 -6.38 -11.51
CA ILE A 195 11.73 -6.53 -10.06
C ILE A 195 10.64 -5.68 -9.44
N THR A 196 10.03 -6.19 -8.39
CA THR A 196 8.97 -5.50 -7.65
C THR A 196 9.17 -5.74 -6.16
N GLU A 197 9.02 -4.70 -5.36
CA GLU A 197 8.96 -4.87 -3.92
C GLU A 197 7.57 -5.33 -3.47
N SER A 198 7.50 -6.18 -2.47
CA SER A 198 6.22 -6.71 -2.01
C SER A 198 5.48 -5.81 -1.02
N PHE A 199 6.17 -4.86 -0.48
CA PHE A 199 5.62 -3.83 0.43
C PHE A 199 6.48 -2.58 0.35
N ALA A 200 5.88 -1.43 0.61
CA ALA A 200 6.56 -0.15 0.56
C ALA A 200 7.81 -0.12 1.47
N ASN A 201 8.91 0.43 0.96
CA ASN A 201 10.22 0.46 1.61
C ASN A 201 10.93 -0.91 1.75
N ALA A 202 10.52 -1.92 0.95
CA ALA A 202 11.32 -3.15 0.82
C ALA A 202 12.65 -2.87 0.12
N PHE A 203 12.67 -1.97 -0.86
CA PHE A 203 13.90 -1.41 -1.40
C PHE A 203 14.29 -0.16 -0.61
N SER A 204 15.57 0.06 -0.42
CA SER A 204 16.04 1.25 0.31
C SER A 204 17.45 1.64 -0.12
N THR A 205 17.69 2.92 -0.07
CA THR A 205 19.00 3.51 -0.32
C THR A 205 19.97 3.21 0.82
N ARG A 206 21.26 3.22 0.53
CA ARG A 206 22.29 3.12 1.55
C ARG A 206 22.58 4.48 2.17
N ALA A 207 22.50 4.56 3.50
CA ALA A 207 22.98 5.73 4.21
C ALA A 207 24.52 5.77 4.24
N ALA A 208 25.08 6.95 4.29
CA ALA A 208 26.53 7.11 4.37
C ALA A 208 27.11 6.37 5.58
N GLY A 209 28.07 5.48 5.35
CA GLY A 209 28.70 4.65 6.39
C GLY A 209 27.84 3.48 6.88
N ASP A 210 26.71 3.20 6.24
CA ASP A 210 25.82 2.10 6.55
C ASP A 210 25.78 1.09 5.38
N ASP A 211 25.62 -0.19 5.70
CA ASP A 211 25.52 -1.30 4.73
C ASP A 211 24.08 -1.80 4.56
N THR A 212 23.12 -0.97 4.86
CA THR A 212 21.68 -1.32 4.82
C THR A 212 21.02 -1.07 3.47
N GLY A 213 21.74 -0.63 2.45
CA GLY A 213 21.25 -0.42 1.08
C GLY A 213 20.83 -1.71 0.39
N THR A 214 19.98 -1.59 -0.61
CA THR A 214 19.53 -2.71 -1.42
C THR A 214 20.40 -2.82 -2.67
N ARG A 215 20.93 -4.02 -2.93
CA ARG A 215 21.63 -4.39 -4.15
C ARG A 215 20.96 -5.58 -4.81
N PHE A 216 21.07 -5.62 -6.13
CA PHE A 216 20.64 -6.73 -6.96
C PHE A 216 21.82 -7.26 -7.76
N LEU A 217 21.95 -8.58 -7.79
CA LEU A 217 22.89 -9.31 -8.65
C LEU A 217 22.10 -9.93 -9.80
N VAL A 218 22.41 -9.55 -11.02
CA VAL A 218 21.90 -10.16 -12.24
C VAL A 218 22.97 -11.12 -12.76
N GLY A 219 22.65 -12.40 -12.78
CA GLY A 219 23.55 -13.46 -13.23
C GLY A 219 23.20 -13.92 -14.64
N PHE A 220 24.21 -14.21 -15.44
CA PHE A 220 24.11 -14.70 -16.81
C PHE A 220 24.90 -16.00 -16.94
N SER A 221 24.35 -17.01 -17.63
CA SER A 221 25.04 -18.28 -17.85
C SER A 221 24.61 -18.99 -19.14
N GLY A 222 25.45 -19.89 -19.63
CA GLY A 222 25.14 -20.72 -20.78
C GLY A 222 25.34 -20.04 -22.15
N PHE A 223 25.93 -18.86 -22.20
CA PHE A 223 26.09 -18.11 -23.42
C PHE A 223 27.22 -18.71 -24.32
N PRO A 224 27.01 -18.77 -25.64
CA PRO A 224 28.05 -19.19 -26.59
C PRO A 224 29.29 -18.29 -26.52
N ALA A 225 30.41 -18.82 -26.96
CA ALA A 225 31.61 -18.03 -27.10
C ALA A 225 31.41 -16.85 -28.07
N ASN A 226 32.08 -15.73 -27.79
CA ASN A 226 31.96 -14.48 -28.56
C ASN A 226 30.55 -13.87 -28.55
N THR A 227 29.74 -14.18 -27.52
CA THR A 227 28.52 -13.47 -27.24
C THR A 227 28.83 -12.21 -26.43
N HIS A 228 28.15 -11.13 -26.75
CA HIS A 228 28.20 -9.87 -26.02
C HIS A 228 26.86 -9.58 -25.39
N VAL A 229 26.84 -9.29 -24.09
CA VAL A 229 25.62 -8.98 -23.31
C VAL A 229 25.72 -7.53 -22.85
N TYR A 230 24.65 -6.76 -23.06
CA TYR A 230 24.58 -5.35 -22.66
C TYR A 230 23.36 -5.14 -21.78
N ILE A 231 23.51 -4.33 -20.74
CA ILE A 231 22.41 -3.92 -19.85
C ILE A 231 22.50 -2.42 -19.58
N PRO A 232 21.38 -1.78 -19.20
CA PRO A 232 21.39 -0.37 -18.86
C PRO A 232 22.31 -0.05 -17.69
N ASP A 233 22.96 1.10 -17.72
CA ASP A 233 23.75 1.60 -16.59
C ASP A 233 22.89 2.16 -15.47
N ARG A 234 21.70 2.65 -15.82
CA ARG A 234 20.72 3.23 -14.89
C ARG A 234 19.34 2.79 -15.29
N VAL A 235 18.53 2.46 -14.29
CA VAL A 235 17.16 2.00 -14.47
C VAL A 235 16.27 2.82 -13.55
N ALA A 236 15.37 3.61 -14.11
CA ALA A 236 14.32 4.28 -13.34
C ALA A 236 13.12 3.34 -13.19
N GLY A 237 12.52 3.37 -12.02
CA GLY A 237 11.33 2.59 -11.71
C GLY A 237 10.06 3.43 -11.62
N SER A 238 8.94 2.78 -11.33
CA SER A 238 7.66 3.40 -11.04
C SER A 238 7.36 3.39 -9.55
N THR A 239 6.55 4.35 -9.12
CA THR A 239 6.04 4.48 -7.73
C THR A 239 4.55 4.19 -7.66
N ALA A 240 4.03 3.25 -8.44
CA ALA A 240 2.64 2.87 -8.41
C ALA A 240 2.31 2.10 -7.12
N LEU A 241 1.17 2.40 -6.50
CA LEU A 241 0.63 1.63 -5.36
C LEU A 241 0.38 0.17 -5.71
N VAL A 242 0.08 -0.08 -6.97
CA VAL A 242 0.02 -1.42 -7.56
C VAL A 242 1.02 -1.41 -8.70
N PRO A 243 1.96 -2.36 -8.77
CA PRO A 243 2.91 -2.44 -9.87
C PRO A 243 2.18 -2.41 -11.20
N SER A 244 2.62 -1.55 -12.10
CA SER A 244 2.01 -1.52 -13.42
C SER A 244 2.32 -2.81 -14.18
N ILE A 245 1.35 -3.28 -14.92
CA ILE A 245 1.44 -4.52 -15.70
C ILE A 245 2.62 -4.50 -16.68
N GLY A 246 3.03 -3.35 -17.12
CA GLY A 246 4.03 -3.24 -18.16
C GLY A 246 5.47 -3.06 -17.70
N GLY A 247 5.73 -2.91 -16.41
CA GLY A 247 7.07 -2.58 -15.92
C GLY A 247 7.47 -1.13 -16.22
N ASP A 248 8.71 -0.80 -15.92
CA ASP A 248 9.13 0.57 -15.71
C ASP A 248 10.23 1.06 -16.66
N LEU A 249 10.68 0.22 -17.57
CA LEU A 249 11.65 0.61 -18.56
C LEU A 249 11.11 0.35 -19.95
N GLY A 250 10.58 1.36 -20.58
CA GLY A 250 10.16 1.31 -21.97
C GLY A 250 11.11 2.03 -22.89
N GLY A 251 10.91 1.88 -24.18
CA GLY A 251 11.69 2.59 -25.16
C GLY A 251 11.66 4.12 -25.05
N GLN A 252 10.79 4.68 -24.27
CA GLN A 252 10.78 6.10 -23.93
C GLN A 252 11.91 6.48 -22.96
N GLN A 253 12.51 5.55 -22.26
CA GLN A 253 13.69 5.77 -21.44
C GLN A 253 14.88 6.26 -22.27
N ALA A 254 14.93 5.94 -23.55
CA ALA A 254 15.98 6.43 -24.46
C ALA A 254 16.06 7.96 -24.53
N VAL A 255 14.98 8.64 -24.28
CA VAL A 255 14.90 10.11 -24.21
C VAL A 255 14.45 10.59 -22.82
N GLY A 256 14.24 9.67 -21.90
CA GLY A 256 13.80 9.95 -20.54
C GLY A 256 14.93 10.55 -19.70
N GLN A 257 14.51 11.35 -18.75
CA GLN A 257 15.39 11.96 -17.77
C GLN A 257 14.87 11.61 -16.37
N TYR A 258 15.78 11.19 -15.51
CA TYR A 258 15.53 11.01 -14.10
C TYR A 258 16.03 12.24 -13.34
N VAL A 259 15.22 12.78 -12.45
CA VAL A 259 15.60 13.88 -11.57
C VAL A 259 15.98 13.28 -10.21
N PRO A 260 17.27 13.31 -9.80
CA PRO A 260 17.69 12.79 -8.52
C PRO A 260 16.94 13.46 -7.35
N GLY A 261 16.50 12.67 -6.37
CA GLY A 261 15.71 13.14 -5.25
C GLY A 261 14.22 13.35 -5.57
N SER A 262 13.75 12.86 -6.72
CA SER A 262 12.33 12.87 -7.08
C SER A 262 11.49 11.93 -6.23
N GLY A 263 12.15 11.02 -5.48
CA GLY A 263 11.47 10.01 -4.66
C GLY A 263 10.81 8.92 -5.50
N THR A 264 11.47 8.53 -6.59
CA THR A 264 11.12 7.36 -7.41
C THR A 264 12.32 6.43 -7.49
N LEU A 265 12.07 5.13 -7.64
CA LEU A 265 13.13 4.12 -7.69
C LEU A 265 14.17 4.44 -8.78
N LEU A 266 15.42 4.45 -8.39
CA LEU A 266 16.55 4.50 -9.32
C LEU A 266 17.58 3.42 -8.95
N LEU A 267 17.86 2.55 -9.91
CA LEU A 267 18.94 1.59 -9.86
C LEU A 267 20.14 2.11 -10.63
N VAL A 268 21.33 1.97 -10.07
CA VAL A 268 22.58 2.34 -10.73
C VAL A 268 23.56 1.17 -10.67
N ARG A 269 24.25 0.93 -11.78
CA ARG A 269 25.28 -0.11 -11.88
C ARG A 269 26.39 0.09 -10.85
N VAL A 270 26.84 -1.00 -10.28
CA VAL A 270 28.05 -1.10 -9.47
C VAL A 270 29.13 -1.79 -10.29
N LEU A 271 30.19 -1.08 -10.59
CA LEU A 271 31.32 -1.60 -11.35
C LEU A 271 32.34 -2.26 -10.41
N TYR A 272 33.01 -3.29 -10.88
CA TYR A 272 34.07 -3.99 -10.14
C TYR A 272 33.62 -4.66 -8.83
N ALA A 273 32.32 -4.91 -8.66
CA ALA A 273 31.85 -5.82 -7.61
C ALA A 273 32.30 -7.25 -7.95
N ASP A 274 32.45 -8.10 -6.94
CA ASP A 274 32.75 -9.51 -7.17
C ASP A 274 31.49 -10.31 -7.58
N ALA A 275 31.66 -11.60 -7.88
CA ALA A 275 30.56 -12.48 -8.32
C ALA A 275 29.48 -12.71 -7.26
N THR A 276 29.67 -12.28 -6.04
CA THR A 276 28.67 -12.31 -4.96
C THR A 276 27.97 -10.96 -4.77
N GLY A 277 28.38 -9.94 -5.53
CA GLY A 277 27.86 -8.58 -5.45
C GLY A 277 28.56 -7.68 -4.44
N VAL A 278 29.60 -8.19 -3.76
CA VAL A 278 30.35 -7.45 -2.73
C VAL A 278 31.30 -6.44 -3.35
N GLY A 279 31.46 -5.29 -2.68
CA GLY A 279 32.42 -4.27 -3.06
C GLY A 279 32.00 -3.47 -4.28
N GLY A 280 32.99 -3.05 -5.05
CA GLY A 280 32.79 -2.25 -6.27
C GLY A 280 32.55 -0.77 -6.03
N LEU A 281 32.41 -0.05 -7.14
CA LEU A 281 32.17 1.40 -7.16
C LEU A 281 30.85 1.67 -7.87
N LEU A 282 30.01 2.48 -7.27
CA LEU A 282 28.79 2.95 -7.91
C LEU A 282 29.16 3.74 -9.18
N LEU A 283 28.55 3.38 -10.31
CA LEU A 283 28.74 4.14 -11.54
C LEU A 283 28.28 5.56 -11.27
N GLN A 284 29.21 6.51 -11.37
CA GLN A 284 29.03 7.86 -10.87
C GLN A 284 27.68 8.45 -11.31
N ALA A 285 26.79 8.66 -10.35
CA ALA A 285 25.67 9.54 -10.58
C ALA A 285 26.25 10.92 -10.88
N PRO A 286 25.76 11.65 -11.90
CA PRO A 286 26.25 12.99 -12.17
C PRO A 286 26.23 13.80 -10.88
N SER A 287 27.35 14.34 -10.48
CA SER A 287 27.45 15.24 -9.36
C SER A 287 26.71 16.53 -9.71
N GLY A 288 25.51 16.71 -9.16
CA GLY A 288 24.69 17.90 -9.37
C GLY A 288 23.19 17.57 -9.40
N PHE A 289 22.37 18.55 -9.08
CA PHE A 289 20.90 18.44 -9.05
C PHE A 289 20.25 18.46 -10.46
N GLY A 290 20.98 18.11 -11.49
CA GLY A 290 20.49 18.09 -12.87
C GLY A 290 19.85 16.74 -13.26
N PRO A 291 18.98 16.72 -14.28
CA PRO A 291 18.41 15.50 -14.81
C PRO A 291 19.47 14.52 -15.31
N VAL A 292 19.29 13.23 -15.04
CA VAL A 292 20.16 12.15 -15.48
C VAL A 292 19.55 11.49 -16.69
N LEU A 293 20.30 11.40 -17.79
CA LEU A 293 19.86 10.64 -18.96
C LEU A 293 19.99 9.13 -18.67
N LEU A 294 18.95 8.40 -19.05
CA LEU A 294 18.83 6.96 -18.84
C LEU A 294 19.24 6.15 -20.08
N ASP A 295 19.94 6.75 -21.04
CA ASP A 295 20.25 6.14 -22.34
C ASP A 295 21.61 5.41 -22.40
N SER A 296 22.32 5.31 -21.27
CA SER A 296 23.62 4.63 -21.25
C SER A 296 23.50 3.14 -20.97
N VAL A 297 24.30 2.35 -21.66
CA VAL A 297 24.41 0.89 -21.51
C VAL A 297 25.88 0.49 -21.43
N SER A 298 26.16 -0.60 -20.70
CA SER A 298 27.47 -1.17 -20.58
C SER A 298 27.44 -2.67 -20.88
N GLU A 299 28.52 -3.15 -21.45
CA GLU A 299 28.74 -4.59 -21.65
C GLU A 299 28.96 -5.29 -20.30
N VAL A 300 28.39 -6.49 -20.18
CA VAL A 300 28.67 -7.44 -19.10
C VAL A 300 29.75 -8.39 -19.57
N PRO A 301 30.94 -8.38 -18.97
CA PRO A 301 32.00 -9.31 -19.35
C PRO A 301 31.56 -10.75 -19.12
N LEU A 302 31.66 -11.59 -20.15
CA LEU A 302 31.41 -13.01 -20.04
C LEU A 302 32.73 -13.79 -19.98
N THR A 303 32.84 -14.71 -19.03
CA THR A 303 33.93 -15.68 -18.91
C THR A 303 33.36 -17.09 -19.02
N LEU A 304 33.77 -17.84 -20.04
CA LEU A 304 33.22 -19.18 -20.31
C LEU A 304 31.67 -19.20 -20.41
N GLY A 305 31.09 -18.17 -21.01
CA GLY A 305 29.65 -18.05 -21.20
C GLY A 305 28.87 -17.65 -19.97
N ALA A 306 29.53 -17.22 -18.89
CA ALA A 306 28.91 -16.73 -17.68
C ALA A 306 29.41 -15.32 -17.32
N GLY A 307 28.55 -14.52 -16.75
CA GLY A 307 28.85 -13.16 -16.32
C GLY A 307 27.84 -12.68 -15.27
N TYR A 308 28.06 -11.49 -14.77
CA TYR A 308 27.14 -10.87 -13.82
C TYR A 308 27.20 -9.35 -13.87
N ALA A 309 26.14 -8.75 -13.36
CA ALA A 309 26.05 -7.31 -13.18
C ALA A 309 25.39 -7.00 -11.84
N VAL A 310 25.79 -5.90 -11.23
CA VAL A 310 25.26 -5.48 -9.93
C VAL A 310 24.61 -4.12 -10.06
N TYR A 311 23.43 -3.99 -9.49
CA TYR A 311 22.74 -2.70 -9.31
C TYR A 311 22.61 -2.37 -7.83
N GLU A 312 22.66 -1.09 -7.49
CA GLU A 312 22.36 -0.57 -6.16
C GLU A 312 21.21 0.45 -6.25
N VAL A 313 20.31 0.40 -5.30
CA VAL A 313 19.21 1.37 -5.15
C VAL A 313 19.80 2.69 -4.64
N VAL A 314 19.66 3.75 -5.42
CA VAL A 314 20.19 5.08 -5.08
C VAL A 314 19.11 6.12 -4.82
N ASP A 315 17.87 5.86 -5.26
CA ASP A 315 16.69 6.65 -4.93
C ASP A 315 15.48 5.74 -4.81
N THR A 316 14.48 6.10 -3.99
CA THR A 316 13.28 5.30 -3.74
C THR A 316 12.23 6.14 -3.00
N ASN A 317 10.96 5.76 -3.12
CA ASN A 317 9.86 6.31 -2.33
C ASN A 317 9.43 5.31 -1.25
N PRO A 318 9.77 5.53 0.01
CA PRO A 318 9.47 4.59 1.08
C PRO A 318 7.97 4.46 1.43
N SER A 319 7.10 5.22 0.77
CA SER A 319 5.66 5.26 1.08
C SER A 319 4.79 4.48 0.09
N VAL A 320 5.36 4.01 -1.01
CA VAL A 320 4.63 3.29 -2.07
C VAL A 320 5.38 2.05 -2.48
N ILE A 321 4.68 1.09 -3.10
CA ILE A 321 5.31 -0.06 -3.73
C ILE A 321 5.95 0.38 -5.04
N GLU A 322 7.19 -0.02 -5.26
CA GLU A 322 7.96 0.33 -6.43
C GLU A 322 8.36 -0.89 -7.23
N SER A 323 8.50 -0.70 -8.53
CA SER A 323 9.03 -1.71 -9.44
C SER A 323 10.00 -1.09 -10.43
N ALA A 324 10.88 -1.90 -10.97
CA ALA A 324 11.77 -1.52 -12.08
C ALA A 324 11.84 -2.66 -13.09
N GLN A 325 11.93 -2.30 -14.36
CA GLN A 325 12.12 -3.26 -15.45
C GLN A 325 13.23 -2.77 -16.36
N PHE A 326 14.12 -3.69 -16.71
CA PHE A 326 15.25 -3.38 -17.59
C PHE A 326 15.48 -4.48 -18.63
N PRO A 327 16.02 -4.10 -19.80
CA PRO A 327 16.36 -5.02 -20.87
C PRO A 327 17.74 -5.64 -20.70
N THR A 328 17.87 -6.86 -21.18
CA THR A 328 19.15 -7.48 -21.51
C THR A 328 19.24 -7.63 -23.01
N PHE A 329 20.23 -7.01 -23.61
CA PHE A 329 20.49 -7.10 -25.04
C PHE A 329 21.64 -8.04 -25.31
N VAL A 330 21.50 -8.85 -26.35
CA VAL A 330 22.49 -9.86 -26.70
C VAL A 330 22.90 -9.74 -28.17
N SER A 331 24.18 -9.77 -28.42
CA SER A 331 24.75 -9.94 -29.74
C SER A 331 25.45 -11.29 -29.81
N VAL A 332 24.99 -12.19 -30.68
CA VAL A 332 25.56 -13.52 -30.86
C VAL A 332 26.19 -13.68 -32.22
N PRO A 333 27.28 -14.49 -32.36
CA PRO A 333 27.91 -14.75 -33.66
C PRO A 333 26.93 -15.46 -34.61
N ASN A 334 27.16 -15.30 -35.90
CA ASN A 334 26.40 -15.99 -36.95
C ASN A 334 27.36 -16.89 -37.78
N PRO A 335 27.16 -18.22 -37.83
CA PRO A 335 26.13 -18.98 -37.11
C PRO A 335 26.40 -19.09 -35.60
N ALA A 336 25.36 -19.02 -34.81
CA ALA A 336 25.42 -19.27 -33.37
C ALA A 336 25.32 -20.77 -33.10
N PRO A 337 26.13 -21.35 -32.20
CA PRO A 337 25.90 -22.70 -31.72
C PRO A 337 24.60 -22.75 -30.92
N ALA A 338 23.89 -23.89 -30.97
CA ALA A 338 22.73 -24.11 -30.10
C ALA A 338 23.17 -24.07 -28.62
N ALA A 339 22.51 -23.25 -27.84
CA ALA A 339 22.79 -23.08 -26.43
C ALA A 339 21.49 -22.78 -25.65
N VAL A 340 21.47 -23.22 -24.41
CA VAL A 340 20.44 -22.81 -23.44
C VAL A 340 21.08 -21.78 -22.52
N THR A 341 20.56 -20.58 -22.57
CA THR A 341 21.05 -19.44 -21.77
C THR A 341 20.07 -19.12 -20.66
N HIS A 342 20.61 -18.66 -19.54
CA HIS A 342 19.82 -18.28 -18.37
C HIS A 342 20.22 -16.90 -17.87
N GLU A 343 19.24 -16.13 -17.50
CA GLU A 343 19.37 -14.94 -16.70
C GLU A 343 18.74 -15.20 -15.32
N SER A 344 19.31 -14.65 -14.27
CA SER A 344 18.79 -14.77 -12.90
C SER A 344 18.94 -13.46 -12.16
N ILE A 345 18.11 -13.24 -11.15
CA ILE A 345 18.23 -12.08 -10.29
C ILE A 345 18.11 -12.47 -8.81
N SER A 346 18.89 -11.81 -7.98
CA SER A 346 18.91 -12.01 -6.54
C SER A 346 19.28 -10.72 -5.82
N TYR A 347 18.98 -10.66 -4.52
CA TYR A 347 19.67 -9.69 -3.68
C TYR A 347 21.15 -10.01 -3.57
N ALA A 348 21.94 -8.98 -3.26
CA ALA A 348 23.36 -9.10 -3.02
C ALA A 348 23.80 -8.21 -1.84
N PRO A 349 24.82 -8.61 -1.08
CA PRO A 349 25.39 -7.78 -0.02
C PRO A 349 26.24 -6.65 -0.59
N VAL A 350 26.34 -5.54 0.13
CA VAL A 350 27.27 -4.46 -0.18
C VAL A 350 28.70 -4.84 0.26
N SER A 351 28.82 -5.50 1.41
CA SER A 351 30.09 -6.00 1.96
C SER A 351 30.00 -7.47 2.33
N GLY A 352 31.13 -8.14 2.46
CA GLY A 352 31.21 -9.55 2.90
C GLY A 352 31.26 -9.71 4.41
N ASP A 353 31.33 -8.64 5.16
CA ASP A 353 31.47 -8.70 6.62
C ASP A 353 30.16 -9.15 7.28
N ARG A 354 30.23 -10.19 8.12
CA ARG A 354 29.07 -10.76 8.83
C ARG A 354 29.12 -10.56 10.33
N THR A 355 30.15 -9.88 10.80
CA THR A 355 30.31 -9.55 12.22
C THR A 355 30.03 -8.08 12.43
N ALA A 356 29.01 -7.77 13.22
CA ALA A 356 28.67 -6.39 13.55
C ALA A 356 29.81 -5.71 14.34
N SER A 357 30.21 -4.53 13.87
CA SER A 357 31.15 -3.67 14.56
C SER A 357 30.80 -2.22 14.31
N MET A 358 31.51 -1.28 14.94
CA MET A 358 31.29 0.15 14.68
C MET A 358 31.65 0.57 13.26
N SER A 359 32.64 -0.10 12.65
CA SER A 359 33.18 0.23 11.33
C SER A 359 32.69 -0.69 10.21
N ALA A 360 32.12 -1.84 10.56
CA ALA A 360 31.67 -2.86 9.61
C ALA A 360 30.28 -3.38 10.02
N PRO A 361 29.19 -2.69 9.61
CA PRO A 361 27.84 -3.14 9.86
C PRO A 361 27.58 -4.46 9.10
N VAL A 362 26.70 -5.30 9.67
CA VAL A 362 26.26 -6.51 8.99
C VAL A 362 25.55 -6.12 7.68
N PRO A 363 25.89 -6.73 6.55
CA PRO A 363 25.22 -6.46 5.28
C PRO A 363 23.73 -6.81 5.36
N ARG A 364 22.90 -6.11 4.59
CA ARG A 364 21.46 -6.33 4.60
C ARG A 364 21.05 -7.73 4.15
N PHE A 365 21.73 -8.25 3.14
CA PHE A 365 21.40 -9.54 2.54
C PHE A 365 22.61 -10.48 2.52
N ALA A 366 22.35 -11.77 2.49
CA ALA A 366 23.36 -12.77 2.20
C ALA A 366 23.77 -12.72 0.72
N ALA A 367 24.94 -13.31 0.40
CA ALA A 367 25.31 -13.52 -0.98
C ALA A 367 24.27 -14.41 -1.68
N VAL A 368 23.82 -13.97 -2.86
CA VAL A 368 22.88 -14.72 -3.72
C VAL A 368 21.61 -15.14 -2.96
N THR A 369 20.78 -14.16 -2.62
CA THR A 369 19.42 -14.41 -2.11
C THR A 369 18.43 -14.25 -3.27
N PRO A 370 17.95 -15.35 -3.89
CA PRO A 370 17.14 -15.30 -5.09
C PRO A 370 15.82 -14.56 -4.90
N ALA A 371 15.35 -13.91 -5.96
CA ALA A 371 14.01 -13.35 -6.01
C ALA A 371 12.95 -14.46 -6.00
N SER A 372 11.80 -14.17 -5.44
CA SER A 372 10.62 -15.02 -5.55
C SER A 372 9.89 -14.77 -6.88
N ASP A 373 9.10 -15.75 -7.30
CA ASP A 373 8.26 -15.62 -8.49
C ASP A 373 7.18 -14.55 -8.28
N CYS A 374 7.06 -13.63 -9.20
CA CYS A 374 6.08 -12.55 -9.18
C CYS A 374 4.63 -13.03 -9.36
N SER A 375 4.40 -14.28 -9.76
CA SER A 375 3.05 -14.85 -9.87
C SER A 375 2.24 -14.74 -8.57
N LEU A 376 2.91 -14.69 -7.43
CA LEU A 376 2.28 -14.51 -6.12
C LEU A 376 1.64 -13.13 -5.94
N LEU A 377 2.12 -12.12 -6.67
CA LEU A 377 1.55 -10.77 -6.68
C LEU A 377 0.57 -10.55 -7.83
N ASN A 378 0.41 -11.55 -8.72
CA ASN A 378 -0.37 -11.43 -9.95
C ASN A 378 0.07 -10.26 -10.85
N ASP A 379 1.36 -9.93 -10.85
CA ASP A 379 1.95 -8.82 -11.59
C ASP A 379 2.99 -9.26 -12.63
N CYS A 380 3.08 -10.58 -12.90
CA CYS A 380 3.93 -11.13 -13.95
C CYS A 380 3.38 -10.78 -15.31
N GLN A 381 3.87 -9.72 -15.89
CA GLN A 381 3.45 -9.30 -17.22
C GLN A 381 4.57 -9.41 -18.23
N ALA A 382 4.21 -10.08 -19.31
CA ALA A 382 5.02 -10.14 -20.51
C ALA A 382 4.92 -8.81 -21.27
N GLY A 383 5.94 -8.52 -22.01
CA GLY A 383 5.97 -7.39 -22.93
C GLY A 383 7.10 -6.43 -22.61
N TYR A 384 7.75 -6.05 -23.66
CA TYR A 384 8.99 -5.30 -23.62
C TYR A 384 8.78 -3.82 -23.87
N PHE A 385 7.91 -3.54 -24.83
CA PHE A 385 7.58 -2.18 -25.21
C PHE A 385 6.28 -1.75 -24.56
N PRO A 386 6.16 -0.50 -24.17
CA PRO A 386 4.92 0.03 -23.70
C PRO A 386 3.87 -0.06 -24.81
N LYS A 387 2.65 -0.35 -24.44
CA LYS A 387 1.51 -0.43 -25.35
C LYS A 387 0.35 0.33 -24.77
N LEU A 388 -0.03 1.40 -25.42
CA LEU A 388 -1.16 2.21 -25.02
C LEU A 388 -2.46 1.42 -25.20
N SER A 389 -3.22 1.30 -24.13
CA SER A 389 -4.57 0.73 -24.13
C SER A 389 -5.54 1.73 -23.53
N ILE A 390 -6.62 2.01 -24.25
CA ILE A 390 -7.63 2.99 -23.90
C ILE A 390 -9.02 2.39 -24.04
N ASP A 391 -9.85 2.60 -23.01
CA ASP A 391 -11.27 2.33 -23.01
C ASP A 391 -11.95 3.41 -22.15
N PRO A 392 -12.99 4.11 -22.61
CA PRO A 392 -13.72 3.92 -23.88
C PRO A 392 -13.07 4.62 -25.08
N MET A 393 -13.43 4.15 -26.28
CA MET A 393 -12.95 4.73 -27.55
C MET A 393 -13.72 5.98 -27.99
N SER A 394 -14.74 6.42 -27.25
CA SER A 394 -15.48 7.65 -27.46
C SER A 394 -16.13 8.15 -26.17
N ILE A 395 -16.35 9.46 -26.07
CA ILE A 395 -17.02 10.06 -24.91
C ILE A 395 -18.22 10.86 -25.39
N GLN A 396 -19.37 10.58 -24.75
CA GLN A 396 -20.62 11.30 -24.99
C GLN A 396 -20.99 12.07 -23.71
N LEU A 397 -21.14 13.37 -23.84
CA LEU A 397 -21.51 14.26 -22.75
C LEU A 397 -22.81 14.98 -23.10
N THR A 398 -23.62 15.29 -22.13
CA THR A 398 -24.85 16.03 -22.30
C THR A 398 -24.96 17.16 -21.29
N ALA A 399 -25.51 18.27 -21.75
CA ALA A 399 -25.73 19.47 -20.92
C ALA A 399 -27.00 20.18 -21.34
N ILE A 400 -27.44 21.12 -20.52
CA ILE A 400 -28.54 22.05 -20.84
C ILE A 400 -27.92 23.42 -21.19
N ALA A 401 -28.47 24.10 -22.17
CA ALA A 401 -28.07 25.47 -22.50
C ALA A 401 -28.21 26.38 -21.27
N GLY A 402 -27.13 27.11 -20.96
CA GLY A 402 -27.03 27.89 -19.72
C GLY A 402 -26.14 27.30 -18.64
N GLY A 403 -25.56 26.11 -18.85
CA GLY A 403 -24.40 25.66 -18.08
C GLY A 403 -24.55 24.48 -17.15
N ALA A 404 -25.68 23.78 -17.12
CA ALA A 404 -25.79 22.55 -16.31
C ALA A 404 -25.43 21.30 -17.13
N MET A 405 -24.50 20.48 -16.61
CA MET A 405 -24.25 19.15 -17.15
C MET A 405 -25.38 18.18 -16.74
N THR A 406 -25.82 17.37 -17.68
CA THR A 406 -26.83 16.32 -17.45
C THR A 406 -26.26 14.91 -17.49
N SER A 407 -25.01 14.78 -17.98
CA SER A 407 -24.22 13.55 -17.87
C SER A 407 -23.11 13.70 -16.82
N PRO A 408 -22.65 12.59 -16.23
CA PRO A 408 -21.44 12.58 -15.43
C PRO A 408 -20.23 13.01 -16.30
N PRO A 409 -19.11 13.42 -15.68
CA PRO A 409 -17.85 13.61 -16.40
C PRO A 409 -17.45 12.33 -17.14
N GLY A 410 -16.77 12.50 -18.26
CA GLY A 410 -16.14 11.37 -18.95
C GLY A 410 -14.92 10.89 -18.18
N TYR A 411 -14.58 9.62 -18.35
CA TYR A 411 -13.44 8.99 -17.69
C TYR A 411 -12.66 8.17 -18.71
N ILE A 412 -11.36 8.42 -18.80
CA ILE A 412 -10.47 7.70 -19.69
C ILE A 412 -9.39 7.01 -18.83
N PRO A 413 -9.47 5.70 -18.59
CA PRO A 413 -8.37 4.94 -18.03
C PRO A 413 -7.29 4.78 -19.10
N VAL A 414 -6.17 5.47 -18.94
CA VAL A 414 -4.98 5.25 -19.73
C VAL A 414 -4.21 4.11 -19.10
N GLN A 415 -3.94 3.07 -19.88
CA GLN A 415 -3.28 1.86 -19.39
C GLN A 415 -2.08 1.50 -20.27
N ASN A 416 -1.00 1.10 -19.63
CA ASN A 416 0.10 0.42 -20.29
C ASN A 416 -0.15 -1.09 -20.23
N SER A 417 -0.56 -1.68 -21.35
CA SER A 417 -0.79 -3.12 -21.49
C SER A 417 0.44 -3.87 -22.01
N GLY A 418 1.55 -3.19 -22.15
CA GLY A 418 2.83 -3.73 -22.56
C GLY A 418 3.88 -3.61 -21.45
N GLY A 419 5.17 -3.73 -21.83
CA GLY A 419 6.30 -3.57 -20.95
C GLY A 419 6.79 -2.13 -20.84
N GLY A 420 7.72 -1.88 -19.95
CA GLY A 420 8.44 -0.63 -19.82
C GLY A 420 7.62 0.53 -19.24
N ILE A 421 8.26 1.68 -19.15
CA ILE A 421 7.60 2.93 -18.76
C ILE A 421 6.92 3.54 -19.98
N MET A 422 5.66 3.88 -19.84
CA MET A 422 4.85 4.58 -20.82
C MET A 422 4.57 6.01 -20.35
N ASN A 423 5.37 6.96 -20.80
CA ASN A 423 5.03 8.37 -20.63
C ASN A 423 4.06 8.78 -21.73
N TRP A 424 3.01 9.49 -21.35
CA TRP A 424 1.99 9.93 -22.29
C TRP A 424 1.58 11.39 -22.06
N THR A 425 1.11 12.01 -23.13
CA THR A 425 0.49 13.32 -23.09
C THR A 425 -0.90 13.27 -23.69
N ALA A 426 -1.78 14.16 -23.25
CA ALA A 426 -3.13 14.29 -23.76
C ALA A 426 -3.38 15.72 -24.24
N LEU A 427 -3.83 15.85 -25.48
CA LEU A 427 -4.13 17.14 -26.11
C LEU A 427 -5.59 17.19 -26.56
N VAL A 428 -6.27 18.27 -26.23
CA VAL A 428 -7.63 18.53 -26.70
C VAL A 428 -7.58 19.36 -28.00
N SER A 429 -8.28 18.86 -29.01
CA SER A 429 -8.50 19.59 -30.29
C SER A 429 -9.99 19.75 -30.55
N PHE A 430 -10.43 20.97 -30.75
CA PHE A 430 -11.84 21.29 -30.97
C PHE A 430 -12.17 21.27 -32.46
N THR A 431 -13.25 20.57 -32.82
CA THR A 431 -13.83 20.59 -34.17
C THR A 431 -14.94 21.62 -34.25
N THR A 432 -15.70 21.79 -33.16
CA THR A 432 -16.80 22.75 -33.06
C THR A 432 -16.69 23.54 -31.77
N GLY A 433 -16.67 24.86 -31.83
CA GLY A 433 -16.45 25.71 -30.66
C GLY A 433 -15.03 25.64 -30.13
N SER A 434 -14.77 26.20 -28.94
CA SER A 434 -13.49 26.14 -28.26
C SER A 434 -13.69 26.30 -26.75
N GLY A 435 -12.74 25.77 -25.95
CA GLY A 435 -12.69 25.97 -24.50
C GLY A 435 -13.78 25.27 -23.68
N TRP A 436 -14.63 24.47 -24.30
CA TRP A 436 -15.74 23.81 -23.62
C TRP A 436 -15.36 22.45 -23.01
N LEU A 437 -14.16 21.92 -23.29
CA LEU A 437 -13.66 20.64 -22.80
C LEU A 437 -12.36 20.86 -22.04
N SER A 438 -12.23 20.26 -20.87
CA SER A 438 -11.03 20.29 -20.05
C SER A 438 -10.69 18.90 -19.51
N LEU A 439 -9.40 18.66 -19.31
CA LEU A 439 -8.85 17.45 -18.71
C LEU A 439 -8.24 17.81 -17.36
N ASP A 440 -8.36 16.94 -16.36
CA ASP A 440 -7.70 17.11 -15.07
C ASP A 440 -6.20 16.78 -15.15
N ASN A 441 -5.83 15.90 -16.08
CA ASN A 441 -4.45 15.51 -16.36
C ASN A 441 -4.19 15.60 -17.87
N THR A 442 -3.13 16.30 -18.25
CA THR A 442 -2.68 16.40 -19.65
C THR A 442 -1.40 15.61 -19.92
N SER A 443 -0.86 14.94 -18.91
CA SER A 443 0.28 14.02 -19.01
C SER A 443 0.27 13.03 -17.85
N GLY A 444 0.95 11.94 -18.04
CA GLY A 444 1.09 10.91 -17.01
C GLY A 444 2.13 9.88 -17.37
N GLU A 445 2.31 8.95 -16.46
CA GLU A 445 3.17 7.80 -16.59
C GLU A 445 2.35 6.54 -16.33
N ASN A 446 2.56 5.52 -17.13
CA ASN A 446 1.89 4.21 -17.03
C ASN A 446 0.37 4.33 -16.82
N ASN A 447 -0.18 3.59 -15.87
CA ASN A 447 -1.62 3.54 -15.62
C ASN A 447 -2.06 4.78 -14.84
N ARG A 448 -2.78 5.67 -15.52
CA ARG A 448 -3.37 6.85 -14.91
C ARG A 448 -4.64 7.24 -15.62
N SER A 449 -5.62 7.67 -14.88
CA SER A 449 -6.90 8.05 -15.42
C SER A 449 -6.98 9.55 -15.71
N ILE A 450 -7.70 9.89 -16.77
CA ILE A 450 -8.03 11.27 -17.14
C ILE A 450 -9.51 11.48 -16.89
N LEU A 451 -9.85 12.48 -16.11
CA LEU A 451 -11.21 12.94 -15.95
C LEU A 451 -11.50 14.04 -16.99
N VAL A 452 -12.50 13.78 -17.82
CA VAL A 452 -12.91 14.67 -18.92
C VAL A 452 -14.13 15.47 -18.49
N ARG A 453 -13.99 16.77 -18.40
CA ARG A 453 -15.06 17.67 -17.98
C ARG A 453 -15.46 18.58 -19.14
N ALA A 454 -16.77 18.73 -19.37
CA ALA A 454 -17.26 19.79 -20.24
C ALA A 454 -17.64 21.01 -19.40
N VAL A 455 -17.42 22.20 -19.98
CA VAL A 455 -17.83 23.50 -19.46
C VAL A 455 -18.82 24.09 -20.46
N PRO A 456 -20.11 23.74 -20.36
CA PRO A 456 -21.14 24.14 -21.32
C PRO A 456 -21.58 25.59 -21.18
N GLN A 457 -21.04 26.34 -20.22
CA GLN A 457 -21.40 27.73 -19.98
C GLN A 457 -21.13 28.59 -21.20
N GLY A 458 -22.15 29.32 -21.68
CA GLY A 458 -22.04 30.16 -22.87
C GLY A 458 -22.26 29.43 -24.20
N LEU A 459 -22.48 28.11 -24.19
CA LEU A 459 -22.80 27.36 -25.40
C LEU A 459 -24.31 27.40 -25.68
N ALA A 460 -24.68 27.65 -26.94
CA ALA A 460 -26.05 27.51 -27.42
C ALA A 460 -26.46 26.01 -27.51
N ALA A 461 -27.75 25.74 -27.58
CA ALA A 461 -28.22 24.37 -27.86
C ALA A 461 -27.67 23.91 -29.22
N GLY A 462 -27.12 22.69 -29.25
CA GLY A 462 -26.45 22.13 -30.42
C GLY A 462 -25.49 21.00 -30.04
N THR A 463 -24.80 20.46 -31.04
CA THR A 463 -23.79 19.43 -30.88
C THR A 463 -22.40 20.01 -31.08
N TYR A 464 -21.54 19.79 -30.10
CA TYR A 464 -20.15 20.22 -30.09
C TYR A 464 -19.25 19.03 -30.16
N GLN A 465 -18.21 19.11 -30.96
CA GLN A 465 -17.27 17.99 -31.17
C GLN A 465 -15.85 18.44 -30.88
N ALA A 466 -15.13 17.57 -30.20
CA ALA A 466 -13.71 17.67 -29.94
C ALA A 466 -13.04 16.29 -30.06
N ARG A 467 -11.73 16.27 -30.05
CA ARG A 467 -10.93 15.07 -30.02
C ARG A 467 -9.90 15.20 -28.90
N ILE A 468 -9.71 14.14 -28.16
CA ILE A 468 -8.60 14.02 -27.23
C ILE A 468 -7.59 13.08 -27.89
N VAL A 469 -6.40 13.59 -28.16
CA VAL A 469 -5.29 12.78 -28.67
C VAL A 469 -4.42 12.43 -27.47
N ILE A 470 -4.33 11.15 -27.17
CA ILE A 470 -3.40 10.61 -26.18
C ILE A 470 -2.23 10.03 -26.96
N ASP A 471 -1.06 10.62 -26.76
CA ASP A 471 0.19 10.22 -27.41
C ASP A 471 1.16 9.68 -26.38
N ALA A 472 1.48 8.42 -26.52
CA ALA A 472 2.43 7.70 -25.67
C ALA A 472 3.75 7.39 -26.40
N GLY A 473 4.02 8.12 -27.49
CA GLY A 473 5.25 8.03 -28.24
C GLY A 473 5.28 6.93 -29.30
N PRO A 474 6.38 6.83 -30.04
CA PRO A 474 6.46 5.99 -31.24
C PRO A 474 6.39 4.49 -30.98
N LEU A 475 6.67 4.07 -29.76
CA LEU A 475 6.64 2.64 -29.37
C LEU A 475 5.30 2.22 -28.82
N ALA A 476 4.70 3.04 -27.97
CA ALA A 476 3.39 2.75 -27.37
C ALA A 476 2.23 3.14 -28.28
N GLY A 477 2.46 4.07 -29.20
CA GLY A 477 1.46 4.57 -30.15
C GLY A 477 0.65 5.73 -29.60
N ASN A 478 -0.36 6.09 -30.38
CA ASN A 478 -1.32 7.13 -30.00
C ASN A 478 -2.75 6.68 -30.25
N VAL A 479 -3.68 7.26 -29.53
CA VAL A 479 -5.12 7.02 -29.67
C VAL A 479 -5.84 8.35 -29.72
N THR A 480 -6.78 8.47 -30.65
CA THR A 480 -7.66 9.63 -30.75
C THR A 480 -9.06 9.25 -30.29
N ILE A 481 -9.56 9.93 -29.27
CA ILE A 481 -10.88 9.71 -28.69
C ILE A 481 -11.78 10.85 -29.10
N PRO A 482 -12.83 10.60 -29.91
CA PRO A 482 -13.83 11.59 -30.22
C PRO A 482 -14.69 11.88 -28.97
N VAL A 483 -14.92 13.14 -28.72
CA VAL A 483 -15.80 13.65 -27.66
C VAL A 483 -16.94 14.45 -28.28
N THR A 484 -18.15 14.05 -27.94
CA THR A 484 -19.35 14.75 -28.37
C THR A 484 -20.07 15.33 -27.15
N LEU A 485 -20.30 16.61 -27.12
CA LEU A 485 -21.17 17.30 -26.16
C LEU A 485 -22.47 17.71 -26.85
N THR A 486 -23.59 17.17 -26.38
CA THR A 486 -24.93 17.59 -26.82
C THR A 486 -25.49 18.57 -25.80
N VAL A 487 -25.61 19.82 -26.17
CA VAL A 487 -26.27 20.87 -25.38
C VAL A 487 -27.74 20.94 -25.78
N GLN A 488 -28.60 20.55 -24.88
CA GLN A 488 -30.05 20.62 -25.07
C GLN A 488 -30.55 22.02 -24.79
N ALA A 489 -31.61 22.46 -25.47
CA ALA A 489 -32.25 23.71 -25.14
C ALA A 489 -32.70 23.69 -23.66
N ALA A 490 -32.49 24.81 -22.96
CA ALA A 490 -33.06 24.98 -21.64
C ALA A 490 -34.57 24.81 -21.73
N ALA A 491 -35.11 23.84 -21.01
CA ALA A 491 -36.55 23.73 -20.89
C ALA A 491 -37.07 25.05 -20.31
N VAL A 492 -37.99 25.69 -20.99
CA VAL A 492 -38.76 26.79 -20.41
C VAL A 492 -39.60 26.15 -19.31
N LEU A 493 -39.08 26.20 -18.10
CA LEU A 493 -39.77 25.64 -16.92
C LEU A 493 -41.07 26.41 -16.70
N PRO A 494 -42.21 25.70 -16.55
CA PRO A 494 -43.33 26.27 -15.83
C PRO A 494 -42.87 26.50 -14.37
N PRO A 495 -43.29 27.58 -13.73
CA PRO A 495 -42.81 27.96 -12.42
C PRO A 495 -43.54 27.14 -11.33
N THR A 496 -42.94 26.03 -10.88
CA THR A 496 -43.11 25.55 -9.51
C THR A 496 -42.05 24.47 -9.25
N PRO A 497 -41.18 24.61 -8.24
CA PRO A 497 -40.33 23.53 -7.83
C PRO A 497 -41.21 22.39 -7.31
N THR A 498 -41.18 21.26 -7.96
CA THR A 498 -41.80 20.05 -7.45
C THR A 498 -41.04 19.61 -6.22
N PRO A 499 -41.67 19.50 -5.03
CA PRO A 499 -40.97 19.09 -3.83
C PRO A 499 -40.28 17.71 -4.01
N PRO A 500 -39.20 17.45 -3.31
CA PRO A 500 -38.60 16.13 -3.30
C PRO A 500 -39.61 15.11 -2.76
N VAL A 501 -39.73 13.99 -3.47
CA VAL A 501 -40.67 12.91 -3.13
C VAL A 501 -39.90 11.76 -2.51
N VAL A 502 -40.19 11.51 -1.23
CA VAL A 502 -39.69 10.35 -0.51
C VAL A 502 -40.88 9.63 0.10
N THR A 503 -40.86 8.31 0.08
CA THR A 503 -41.92 7.47 0.60
C THR A 503 -41.46 6.70 1.85
N VAL A 504 -42.38 6.06 2.54
CA VAL A 504 -42.05 5.13 3.61
C VAL A 504 -41.12 4.05 3.08
N ASN A 505 -40.09 3.71 3.83
CA ASN A 505 -39.05 2.74 3.45
C ASN A 505 -38.14 3.18 2.28
N SER A 506 -38.09 4.45 1.92
CA SER A 506 -37.20 4.97 0.90
C SER A 506 -35.74 5.06 1.35
N VAL A 507 -35.47 4.95 2.65
CA VAL A 507 -34.10 4.89 3.18
C VAL A 507 -33.74 3.44 3.45
N VAL A 508 -32.72 2.97 2.77
CA VAL A 508 -32.24 1.59 2.82
C VAL A 508 -30.80 1.54 3.31
N ASN A 509 -30.38 0.39 3.80
CA ASN A 509 -28.97 0.15 4.12
C ASN A 509 -28.14 0.20 2.84
N ALA A 510 -27.06 0.99 2.83
CA ALA A 510 -26.23 1.19 1.63
C ALA A 510 -25.47 -0.05 1.17
N ALA A 511 -25.25 -1.03 2.05
CA ALA A 511 -24.55 -2.26 1.68
C ALA A 511 -25.46 -3.31 1.03
N THR A 512 -26.72 -3.40 1.47
CA THR A 512 -27.65 -4.47 1.06
C THR A 512 -28.85 -3.96 0.25
N PHE A 513 -29.09 -2.66 0.22
CA PHE A 513 -30.29 -2.03 -0.31
C PHE A 513 -31.59 -2.53 0.34
N ALA A 514 -31.48 -3.16 1.49
CA ALA A 514 -32.65 -3.64 2.25
C ALA A 514 -33.15 -2.54 3.19
N VAL A 515 -34.48 -2.55 3.42
CA VAL A 515 -35.13 -1.73 4.44
C VAL A 515 -34.86 -2.37 5.79
N THR A 516 -33.86 -1.90 6.48
CA THR A 516 -33.45 -2.35 7.83
C THR A 516 -33.18 -1.14 8.71
N PRO A 517 -33.17 -1.29 10.03
CA PRO A 517 -32.76 -0.21 10.91
C PRO A 517 -31.35 0.28 10.53
N LEU A 518 -31.16 1.60 10.47
CA LEU A 518 -29.86 2.21 10.26
C LEU A 518 -29.15 2.42 11.60
N VAL A 519 -27.84 2.44 11.56
CA VAL A 519 -27.04 2.69 12.76
C VAL A 519 -26.45 4.10 12.66
N PRO A 520 -26.50 4.92 13.72
CA PRO A 520 -25.83 6.22 13.73
C PRO A 520 -24.37 6.09 13.35
N GLY A 521 -23.92 6.87 12.35
CA GLY A 521 -22.58 6.79 11.76
C GLY A 521 -22.44 5.80 10.58
N SER A 522 -23.43 4.93 10.32
CA SER A 522 -23.43 4.00 9.18
C SER A 522 -23.83 4.66 7.87
N LEU A 523 -23.70 3.91 6.78
CA LEU A 523 -24.09 4.35 5.45
C LEU A 523 -25.52 3.93 5.11
N GLY A 524 -26.28 4.90 4.57
CA GLY A 524 -27.61 4.71 4.04
C GLY A 524 -27.73 5.21 2.59
N THR A 525 -28.66 4.63 1.86
CA THR A 525 -29.09 5.10 0.56
C THR A 525 -30.54 5.53 0.62
N LEU A 526 -30.80 6.78 0.26
CA LEU A 526 -32.13 7.31 0.11
C LEU A 526 -32.56 7.22 -1.37
N LEU A 527 -33.71 6.65 -1.62
CA LEU A 527 -34.33 6.54 -2.93
C LEU A 527 -35.58 7.43 -2.99
N GLY A 528 -35.80 8.05 -4.13
CA GLY A 528 -36.94 8.96 -4.29
C GLY A 528 -36.99 9.59 -5.67
N ALA A 529 -37.65 10.72 -5.78
CA ALA A 529 -37.67 11.54 -6.98
C ALA A 529 -37.44 13.01 -6.62
N ASN A 530 -36.91 13.78 -7.57
CA ASN A 530 -36.59 15.21 -7.40
C ASN A 530 -35.59 15.45 -6.25
N LEU A 531 -34.61 14.54 -6.10
CA LEU A 531 -33.66 14.60 -4.99
C LEU A 531 -32.41 15.44 -5.31
N SER A 532 -32.29 15.99 -6.51
CA SER A 532 -31.14 16.80 -6.92
C SER A 532 -31.53 18.27 -7.18
N GLY A 533 -30.65 19.18 -6.79
CA GLY A 533 -30.80 20.62 -6.97
C GLY A 533 -29.48 21.35 -6.72
N LYS A 534 -29.53 22.67 -6.64
CA LYS A 534 -28.35 23.49 -6.31
C LYS A 534 -27.94 23.33 -4.84
N LEU A 535 -28.93 23.21 -3.97
CA LEU A 535 -28.75 23.02 -2.53
C LEU A 535 -29.57 21.82 -2.10
N VAL A 536 -28.91 20.76 -1.68
CA VAL A 536 -29.54 19.54 -1.19
C VAL A 536 -29.08 19.28 0.22
N SER A 537 -30.02 19.01 1.11
CA SER A 537 -29.73 18.58 2.47
C SER A 537 -30.67 17.47 2.89
N VAL A 538 -30.18 16.58 3.74
CA VAL A 538 -30.96 15.55 4.41
C VAL A 538 -30.71 15.67 5.90
N THR A 539 -31.77 15.76 6.67
CA THR A 539 -31.66 15.84 8.11
C THR A 539 -32.42 14.69 8.79
N PHE A 540 -31.93 14.25 9.93
CA PHE A 540 -32.55 13.28 10.83
C PHE A 540 -32.75 13.95 12.18
N ASP A 541 -34.00 14.18 12.57
CA ASP A 541 -34.36 14.99 13.74
C ASP A 541 -33.64 16.36 13.78
N GLY A 542 -33.49 16.99 12.62
CA GLY A 542 -32.74 18.24 12.45
C GLY A 542 -31.23 18.13 12.37
N SER A 543 -30.65 16.97 12.69
CA SER A 543 -29.20 16.71 12.51
C SER A 543 -28.87 16.44 11.03
N ALA A 544 -27.95 17.19 10.45
CA ALA A 544 -27.57 17.03 9.05
C ALA A 544 -26.82 15.73 8.81
N ALA A 545 -27.21 14.98 7.78
CA ALA A 545 -26.45 13.85 7.26
C ALA A 545 -25.33 14.36 6.35
N THR A 546 -24.19 13.65 6.34
CA THR A 546 -23.15 13.88 5.35
C THR A 546 -23.57 13.23 4.05
N LEU A 547 -23.71 14.02 2.98
CA LEU A 547 -24.08 13.51 1.68
C LEU A 547 -22.83 13.07 0.92
N LEU A 548 -22.81 11.81 0.47
CA LEU A 548 -21.70 11.20 -0.26
C LEU A 548 -21.95 11.18 -1.77
N TYR A 549 -23.24 11.12 -2.15
CA TYR A 549 -23.68 11.19 -3.54
C TYR A 549 -25.09 11.80 -3.58
N VAL A 550 -25.33 12.65 -4.56
CA VAL A 550 -26.64 13.27 -4.81
C VAL A 550 -26.99 13.13 -6.29
N GLY A 551 -28.04 12.39 -6.57
CA GLY A 551 -28.63 12.22 -7.89
C GLY A 551 -30.13 12.50 -7.86
N ALA A 552 -30.78 12.54 -9.03
CA ALA A 552 -32.21 12.87 -9.13
C ALA A 552 -33.14 11.88 -8.41
N THR A 553 -32.69 10.62 -8.29
CA THR A 553 -33.49 9.52 -7.72
C THR A 553 -32.83 8.83 -6.54
N GLN A 554 -31.60 9.21 -6.21
CA GLN A 554 -30.82 8.57 -5.15
C GLN A 554 -29.89 9.57 -4.45
N ILE A 555 -29.80 9.45 -3.14
CA ILE A 555 -28.79 10.12 -2.31
C ILE A 555 -28.11 9.06 -1.45
N ASN A 556 -26.77 8.96 -1.51
CA ASN A 556 -26.02 8.17 -0.55
C ASN A 556 -25.53 9.10 0.56
N LEU A 557 -25.68 8.65 1.79
CA LEU A 557 -25.42 9.48 2.95
C LEU A 557 -24.81 8.68 4.10
N GLN A 558 -24.14 9.38 4.97
CA GLN A 558 -23.81 8.86 6.29
C GLN A 558 -24.83 9.38 7.31
N VAL A 559 -25.41 8.45 8.05
CA VAL A 559 -26.38 8.74 9.12
C VAL A 559 -25.69 9.52 10.24
N PRO A 560 -26.25 10.63 10.74
CA PRO A 560 -25.60 11.41 11.78
C PRO A 560 -25.28 10.58 13.03
N ALA A 561 -24.03 10.60 13.46
CA ALA A 561 -23.60 9.90 14.67
C ALA A 561 -24.23 10.52 15.94
N SER A 562 -24.63 11.79 15.89
CA SER A 562 -25.30 12.50 16.97
C SER A 562 -26.67 11.92 17.38
N LEU A 563 -27.24 11.03 16.56
CA LEU A 563 -28.52 10.37 16.89
C LEU A 563 -28.35 9.36 18.03
N GLY A 564 -27.13 8.94 18.36
CA GLY A 564 -26.81 8.16 19.56
C GLY A 564 -27.61 6.86 19.66
N SER A 565 -28.31 6.67 20.78
CA SER A 565 -29.08 5.45 21.07
C SER A 565 -30.58 5.53 20.71
N LYS A 566 -30.97 6.48 19.85
CA LYS A 566 -32.35 6.58 19.39
C LYS A 566 -32.75 5.33 18.60
N THR A 567 -34.03 4.95 18.73
CA THR A 567 -34.61 3.80 18.00
C THR A 567 -35.31 4.22 16.70
N SER A 568 -35.53 5.51 16.52
CA SER A 568 -36.04 6.10 15.27
C SER A 568 -35.65 7.56 15.17
N ALA A 569 -35.71 8.11 13.96
CA ALA A 569 -35.53 9.53 13.69
C ALA A 569 -36.46 9.97 12.56
N THR A 570 -36.88 11.21 12.59
CA THR A 570 -37.63 11.83 11.49
C THR A 570 -36.67 12.38 10.45
N MET A 571 -36.73 11.85 9.26
CA MET A 571 -35.90 12.29 8.12
C MET A 571 -36.69 13.29 7.26
N VAL A 572 -36.01 14.35 6.85
CA VAL A 572 -36.49 15.35 5.87
C VAL A 572 -35.41 15.62 4.83
N VAL A 573 -35.82 15.63 3.59
CA VAL A 573 -34.99 16.05 2.44
C VAL A 573 -35.42 17.44 2.04
N THR A 574 -34.45 18.33 1.85
CA THR A 574 -34.72 19.68 1.31
C THR A 574 -33.88 19.89 0.07
N VAL A 575 -34.53 20.28 -1.02
CA VAL A 575 -33.91 20.58 -2.31
C VAL A 575 -34.33 21.99 -2.72
N ASP A 576 -33.34 22.87 -2.89
CA ASP A 576 -33.55 24.28 -3.29
C ASP A 576 -34.64 25.00 -2.48
N GLY A 577 -34.68 24.71 -1.16
CA GLY A 577 -35.63 25.29 -0.21
C GLY A 577 -37.00 24.59 -0.11
N SER A 578 -37.27 23.62 -0.99
CA SER A 578 -38.50 22.80 -0.91
C SER A 578 -38.22 21.51 -0.14
N SER A 579 -39.02 21.24 0.88
CA SER A 579 -38.85 20.07 1.76
C SER A 579 -39.80 18.93 1.39
N SER A 580 -39.33 17.71 1.55
CA SER A 580 -40.15 16.51 1.47
C SER A 580 -41.13 16.41 2.65
N THR A 581 -42.11 15.54 2.52
CA THR A 581 -42.84 15.04 3.69
C THR A 581 -41.88 14.35 4.66
N PRO A 582 -41.98 14.61 5.96
CA PRO A 582 -41.19 13.91 6.97
C PRO A 582 -41.42 12.40 6.94
N GLN A 583 -40.33 11.62 7.00
CA GLN A 583 -40.39 10.15 7.03
C GLN A 583 -39.73 9.62 8.30
N THR A 584 -40.36 8.66 8.96
CA THR A 584 -39.77 7.98 10.11
C THR A 584 -38.83 6.89 9.66
N VAL A 585 -37.57 6.95 10.09
CA VAL A 585 -36.54 5.95 9.81
C VAL A 585 -36.22 5.21 11.10
N ALA A 586 -36.26 3.89 11.05
CA ALA A 586 -35.88 3.04 12.19
C ALA A 586 -34.35 3.08 12.40
N LEU A 587 -33.94 3.17 13.65
CA LEU A 587 -32.55 3.15 14.06
C LEU A 587 -32.28 1.97 15.01
N ALA A 588 -31.04 1.50 15.00
CA ALA A 588 -30.55 0.51 15.95
C ALA A 588 -29.15 0.89 16.44
N SER A 589 -28.77 0.40 17.60
CA SER A 589 -27.40 0.60 18.10
C SER A 589 -26.38 -0.22 17.33
N VAL A 590 -26.81 -1.32 16.68
CA VAL A 590 -25.96 -2.18 15.86
C VAL A 590 -26.82 -2.91 14.84
N TRP A 591 -26.38 -2.97 13.59
CA TRP A 591 -27.04 -3.72 12.51
C TRP A 591 -26.05 -3.98 11.38
N PRO A 592 -25.18 -5.01 11.49
CA PRO A 592 -24.13 -5.29 10.52
C PRO A 592 -24.70 -5.60 9.14
N ALA A 593 -24.11 -5.02 8.10
CA ALA A 593 -24.45 -5.30 6.71
C ALA A 593 -23.18 -5.31 5.85
N ILE A 594 -22.93 -6.40 5.15
CA ILE A 594 -21.75 -6.60 4.30
C ILE A 594 -22.04 -6.02 2.92
N PHE A 595 -21.11 -5.24 2.37
CA PHE A 595 -21.24 -4.68 1.03
C PHE A 595 -21.19 -5.78 -0.05
N ALA A 596 -21.92 -5.58 -1.13
CA ALA A 596 -21.76 -6.41 -2.33
C ALA A 596 -20.30 -6.35 -2.80
N ASN A 597 -19.71 -7.51 -3.08
CA ASN A 597 -18.27 -7.66 -3.36
C ASN A 597 -17.34 -7.14 -2.24
N GLY A 598 -17.86 -7.00 -1.03
CA GLY A 598 -17.13 -6.49 0.14
C GLY A 598 -16.33 -7.54 0.90
N VAL A 599 -16.11 -8.72 0.37
CA VAL A 599 -15.26 -9.75 0.98
C VAL A 599 -14.07 -10.02 0.09
N LEU A 600 -12.89 -9.67 0.60
CA LEU A 600 -11.62 -9.87 -0.08
C LEU A 600 -10.81 -10.98 0.61
N ASN A 601 -10.06 -11.69 -0.20
CA ASN A 601 -9.04 -12.64 0.25
C ASN A 601 -7.86 -11.90 0.88
N GLN A 602 -6.93 -12.63 1.47
CA GLN A 602 -5.74 -12.07 2.07
C GLN A 602 -4.85 -11.29 1.08
N ASP A 603 -4.89 -11.67 -0.19
CA ASP A 603 -4.18 -11.05 -1.31
C ASP A 603 -4.93 -9.89 -1.97
N TYR A 604 -6.02 -9.41 -1.35
CA TYR A 604 -6.91 -8.35 -1.83
C TYR A 604 -7.75 -8.71 -3.08
N THR A 605 -7.70 -9.93 -3.56
CA THR A 605 -8.65 -10.36 -4.60
C THR A 605 -10.06 -10.52 -4.02
N GLY A 606 -11.11 -10.26 -4.80
CA GLY A 606 -12.48 -10.55 -4.39
C GLY A 606 -12.66 -12.05 -4.15
N ASN A 607 -13.32 -12.43 -3.04
CA ASN A 607 -13.63 -13.84 -2.79
C ASN A 607 -14.73 -14.31 -3.72
N THR A 608 -14.39 -15.20 -4.65
CA THR A 608 -15.29 -15.75 -5.66
C THR A 608 -14.96 -17.22 -5.93
N ALA A 609 -15.77 -17.90 -6.75
CA ALA A 609 -15.46 -19.26 -7.18
C ALA A 609 -14.16 -19.37 -8.01
N ALA A 610 -13.78 -18.29 -8.70
CA ALA A 610 -12.53 -18.22 -9.47
C ALA A 610 -11.32 -17.88 -8.59
N THR A 611 -11.55 -17.18 -7.49
CA THR A 611 -10.54 -16.73 -6.53
C THR A 611 -10.96 -17.11 -5.10
N PRO A 612 -10.97 -18.40 -4.75
CA PRO A 612 -11.34 -18.86 -3.41
C PRO A 612 -10.26 -18.54 -2.39
N ALA A 613 -10.66 -18.31 -1.14
CA ALA A 613 -9.72 -18.09 -0.05
C ALA A 613 -9.13 -19.42 0.45
N LYS A 614 -7.89 -19.40 0.89
CA LYS A 614 -7.26 -20.59 1.51
C LYS A 614 -7.71 -20.74 2.97
N ALA A 615 -8.01 -21.97 3.40
CA ALA A 615 -8.15 -22.28 4.81
C ALA A 615 -6.87 -21.84 5.57
N GLY A 616 -7.02 -21.21 6.73
CA GLY A 616 -5.92 -20.60 7.50
C GLY A 616 -5.51 -19.21 7.06
N SER A 617 -6.01 -18.68 5.94
CA SER A 617 -5.77 -17.30 5.51
C SER A 617 -6.79 -16.32 6.12
N THR A 618 -6.58 -15.03 5.92
CA THR A 618 -7.45 -13.98 6.42
C THR A 618 -8.41 -13.49 5.34
N LEU A 619 -9.71 -13.42 5.66
CA LEU A 619 -10.70 -12.66 4.89
C LEU A 619 -10.76 -11.23 5.42
N GLN A 620 -10.84 -10.27 4.50
CA GLN A 620 -11.09 -8.86 4.79
C GLN A 620 -12.53 -8.55 4.37
N ILE A 621 -13.36 -8.17 5.33
CA ILE A 621 -14.79 -7.97 5.12
C ILE A 621 -15.09 -6.51 5.31
N PHE A 622 -15.69 -5.89 4.29
CA PHE A 622 -16.15 -4.50 4.36
C PHE A 622 -17.63 -4.46 4.61
N ALA A 623 -18.01 -3.78 5.68
CA ALA A 623 -19.36 -3.72 6.17
C ALA A 623 -19.72 -2.30 6.65
N THR A 624 -21.01 -2.06 6.89
CA THR A 624 -21.50 -0.87 7.59
C THR A 624 -22.44 -1.29 8.73
N GLY A 625 -22.78 -0.37 9.61
CA GLY A 625 -23.71 -0.66 10.72
C GLY A 625 -23.08 -1.33 11.94
N ILE A 626 -21.76 -1.23 12.09
CA ILE A 626 -21.02 -1.71 13.26
C ILE A 626 -20.38 -0.51 13.94
N PRO A 627 -20.89 -0.04 15.10
CA PRO A 627 -20.27 1.09 15.80
C PRO A 627 -18.90 0.69 16.39
N ALA A 628 -18.02 1.65 16.59
CA ALA A 628 -16.66 1.41 17.09
C ALA A 628 -16.61 0.75 18.48
N SER A 629 -17.68 0.89 19.26
CA SER A 629 -17.82 0.29 20.60
C SER A 629 -18.34 -1.16 20.57
N ALA A 630 -18.71 -1.69 19.41
CA ALA A 630 -19.28 -3.03 19.31
C ALA A 630 -18.21 -4.11 19.41
N THR A 631 -18.51 -5.18 20.11
CA THR A 631 -17.77 -6.42 20.02
C THR A 631 -18.23 -7.21 18.81
N VAL A 632 -17.30 -7.70 18.00
CA VAL A 632 -17.58 -8.38 16.74
C VAL A 632 -17.16 -9.82 16.80
N SER A 633 -18.00 -10.70 16.30
CA SER A 633 -17.68 -12.09 16.03
C SER A 633 -18.11 -12.45 14.61
N VAL A 634 -17.44 -13.43 14.03
CA VAL A 634 -17.76 -13.91 12.68
C VAL A 634 -18.11 -15.39 12.74
N GLN A 635 -19.06 -15.78 11.92
CA GLN A 635 -19.34 -17.18 11.62
C GLN A 635 -18.93 -17.47 10.19
N ILE A 636 -18.21 -18.56 9.97
CA ILE A 636 -17.90 -19.10 8.64
C ILE A 636 -18.31 -20.57 8.65
N ALA A 637 -19.23 -20.94 7.76
CA ALA A 637 -19.86 -22.26 7.76
C ALA A 637 -20.48 -22.61 9.13
N ASP A 638 -20.04 -23.71 9.73
CA ASP A 638 -20.44 -24.19 11.06
C ASP A 638 -19.60 -23.59 12.21
N ARG A 639 -18.50 -22.91 11.89
CA ARG A 639 -17.60 -22.29 12.85
C ARG A 639 -18.16 -20.95 13.32
N LYS A 640 -18.67 -20.91 14.55
CA LYS A 640 -19.28 -19.72 15.16
C LYS A 640 -18.31 -19.01 16.11
N ASN A 641 -18.63 -17.75 16.40
CA ASN A 641 -17.90 -16.93 17.37
C ASN A 641 -16.40 -16.78 17.11
N LEU A 642 -16.02 -16.77 15.83
CA LEU A 642 -14.64 -16.46 15.45
C LEU A 642 -14.35 -14.99 15.81
N ILE A 643 -13.34 -14.76 16.61
CA ILE A 643 -12.94 -13.42 17.02
C ILE A 643 -12.03 -12.85 15.94
N PRO A 644 -12.41 -11.76 15.27
CA PRO A 644 -11.57 -11.15 14.26
C PRO A 644 -10.38 -10.44 14.92
N PRO A 645 -9.15 -10.61 14.41
CA PRO A 645 -7.97 -9.87 14.89
C PRO A 645 -8.07 -8.36 14.63
N TYR A 646 -8.94 -7.95 13.74
CA TYR A 646 -9.27 -6.55 13.49
C TYR A 646 -10.76 -6.38 13.21
N ALA A 647 -11.39 -5.44 13.88
CA ALA A 647 -12.72 -4.94 13.58
C ALA A 647 -12.74 -3.45 13.90
N GLY A 648 -12.85 -2.60 12.89
CA GLY A 648 -12.77 -1.15 13.08
C GLY A 648 -13.07 -0.37 11.80
N ALA A 649 -12.84 0.93 11.84
CA ALA A 649 -13.04 1.79 10.66
C ALA A 649 -12.12 1.37 9.52
N ALA A 650 -12.67 1.25 8.32
CA ALA A 650 -11.87 1.01 7.12
C ALA A 650 -11.08 2.27 6.76
N PRO A 651 -9.75 2.19 6.61
CA PRO A 651 -8.94 3.36 6.28
C PRO A 651 -9.40 4.05 5.00
N GLY A 652 -9.60 5.37 5.06
CA GLY A 652 -10.01 6.18 3.91
C GLY A 652 -11.46 6.01 3.46
N LEU A 653 -12.27 5.18 4.11
CA LEU A 653 -13.66 4.91 3.73
C LEU A 653 -14.64 5.34 4.85
N THR A 654 -15.21 6.52 4.71
CA THR A 654 -16.17 7.07 5.68
C THR A 654 -17.39 6.16 5.83
N GLY A 655 -17.75 5.82 7.08
CA GLY A 655 -18.94 5.02 7.40
C GLY A 655 -18.83 3.52 7.08
N VAL A 656 -17.66 3.07 6.61
CA VAL A 656 -17.35 1.67 6.34
C VAL A 656 -16.49 1.10 7.48
N GLN A 657 -16.79 -0.10 7.89
CA GLN A 657 -15.99 -0.88 8.83
C GLN A 657 -15.31 -2.02 8.09
N GLN A 658 -14.09 -2.33 8.49
CA GLN A 658 -13.34 -3.49 8.03
C GLN A 658 -13.25 -4.49 9.18
N VAL A 659 -13.56 -5.75 8.86
CA VAL A 659 -13.45 -6.89 9.78
C VAL A 659 -12.52 -7.90 9.13
N ASN A 660 -11.37 -8.14 9.76
CA ASN A 660 -10.43 -9.17 9.28
C ASN A 660 -10.63 -10.41 10.14
N VAL A 661 -10.94 -11.53 9.52
CA VAL A 661 -11.15 -12.80 10.22
C VAL A 661 -10.28 -13.90 9.62
N MET A 662 -9.66 -14.68 10.47
CA MET A 662 -8.90 -15.85 10.03
C MET A 662 -9.88 -17.00 9.73
N ILE A 663 -9.75 -17.60 8.57
CA ILE A 663 -10.48 -18.80 8.19
C ILE A 663 -9.90 -19.96 9.00
N PRO A 664 -10.71 -20.75 9.72
CA PRO A 664 -10.21 -21.94 10.40
C PRO A 664 -9.46 -22.87 9.43
N ALA A 665 -8.26 -23.32 9.83
CA ALA A 665 -7.41 -24.13 8.96
C ALA A 665 -7.99 -25.53 8.67
N ASP A 666 -8.93 -25.97 9.48
CA ASP A 666 -9.65 -27.25 9.36
C ASP A 666 -10.97 -27.14 8.58
N LEU A 667 -11.26 -25.98 8.01
CA LEU A 667 -12.47 -25.78 7.22
C LEU A 667 -12.31 -26.41 5.83
N GLY A 668 -13.27 -27.26 5.48
CA GLY A 668 -13.28 -27.92 4.16
C GLY A 668 -13.43 -26.94 3.00
N ALA A 669 -12.83 -27.29 1.86
CA ALA A 669 -12.97 -26.52 0.63
C ALA A 669 -14.42 -26.56 0.11
N GLY A 670 -14.87 -25.45 -0.45
CA GLY A 670 -16.20 -25.34 -1.07
C GLY A 670 -16.86 -23.99 -0.86
N ALA A 671 -18.01 -23.80 -1.50
CA ALA A 671 -18.84 -22.65 -1.28
C ALA A 671 -19.52 -22.75 0.10
N THR A 672 -19.49 -21.67 0.85
CA THR A 672 -20.10 -21.59 2.18
C THR A 672 -20.63 -20.20 2.45
N GLN A 673 -21.04 -19.94 3.69
CA GLN A 673 -21.58 -18.66 4.08
C GLN A 673 -20.81 -18.06 5.25
N LEU A 674 -20.72 -16.76 5.22
CA LEU A 674 -20.13 -15.92 6.26
C LEU A 674 -21.19 -15.00 6.86
N ILE A 675 -21.19 -14.85 8.17
CA ILE A 675 -22.09 -13.95 8.91
C ILE A 675 -21.24 -13.15 9.90
N ILE A 676 -21.43 -11.85 9.93
CA ILE A 676 -20.88 -10.99 10.98
C ILE A 676 -21.96 -10.77 12.04
N CYS A 677 -21.64 -11.07 13.29
CA CYS A 677 -22.47 -10.70 14.44
C CYS A 677 -21.73 -9.63 15.25
N ALA A 678 -22.46 -8.61 15.67
CA ALA A 678 -21.91 -7.54 16.47
C ALA A 678 -22.84 -7.22 17.65
N THR A 679 -22.24 -6.89 18.79
CA THR A 679 -22.96 -6.54 20.02
C THR A 679 -22.55 -5.13 20.46
N ALA A 680 -23.54 -4.26 20.63
CA ALA A 680 -23.38 -2.91 21.16
C ALA A 680 -24.31 -2.72 22.36
N GLY A 681 -23.72 -2.56 23.55
CA GLY A 681 -24.48 -2.57 24.79
C GLY A 681 -25.23 -3.90 25.01
N SER A 682 -26.53 -3.86 25.17
CA SER A 682 -27.40 -5.05 25.32
C SER A 682 -27.95 -5.57 23.98
N GLN A 683 -27.70 -4.90 22.89
CA GLN A 683 -28.22 -5.30 21.58
C GLN A 683 -27.17 -6.11 20.79
N GLN A 684 -27.64 -7.21 20.25
CA GLN A 684 -26.86 -8.02 19.30
C GLN A 684 -27.62 -8.12 17.98
N ALA A 685 -26.91 -7.97 16.89
CA ALA A 685 -27.44 -8.20 15.55
C ALA A 685 -26.40 -8.90 14.67
N CYS A 686 -26.88 -9.66 13.70
CA CYS A 686 -26.03 -10.35 12.73
C CYS A 686 -26.40 -9.90 11.32
N SER A 687 -25.41 -9.89 10.44
CA SER A 687 -25.61 -9.64 9.02
C SER A 687 -26.44 -10.77 8.37
N ALA A 688 -27.01 -10.49 7.22
CA ALA A 688 -27.42 -11.56 6.32
C ALA A 688 -26.20 -12.45 5.99
N ALA A 689 -26.47 -13.70 5.69
CA ALA A 689 -25.44 -14.64 5.26
C ALA A 689 -24.85 -14.19 3.92
N TYR A 690 -23.54 -14.09 3.85
CA TYR A 690 -22.80 -13.69 2.66
C TYR A 690 -22.07 -14.89 2.07
N PRO A 691 -22.22 -15.18 0.75
CA PRO A 691 -21.55 -16.32 0.15
C PRO A 691 -20.04 -16.10 0.06
N VAL A 692 -19.26 -17.09 0.47
CA VAL A 692 -17.81 -17.13 0.34
C VAL A 692 -17.36 -18.49 -0.15
N VAL A 693 -16.18 -18.53 -0.78
CA VAL A 693 -15.62 -19.78 -1.32
C VAL A 693 -14.25 -20.00 -0.67
N ILE A 694 -14.07 -21.20 -0.15
CA ILE A 694 -12.83 -21.63 0.53
C ILE A 694 -12.16 -22.75 -0.30
N GLN A 695 -10.83 -22.77 -0.32
CA GLN A 695 -10.00 -23.81 -0.94
C GLN A 695 -8.99 -24.39 0.03
#